data_f26d94c0ceecdb7bbfeaf4d28180b369
#
_entry.id   f26d94c0ceecdb7bbfeaf4d28180b369
#
_cell.length_a   1.000
_cell.length_b   1.000
_cell.length_c   1.000
_cell.angle_alpha   90.00
_cell.angle_beta   90.00
_cell.angle_gamma   90.00
#
_symmetry.space_group_name_H-M   'P 1'
#
loop_
_entity.id
_entity.type
_entity.pdbx_description
1 polymer ?
#
loop_
_entity_poly.entity_id
_entity_poly.type
_entity_poly.pdbx_seq_one_letter_code
_entity_poly.pdbx_strand_id
1 'polypeptide(L)'
;MDPQQKTAAPAVAGYIPEYSETPHSGSFDIAQHGLSSDDVARLTAEGRVNTQNNKSSRTLWSIMRAHLFTVFNFVLGACGAVVIMYQRWADLLFLAAVIANVVIGFVQEYKAKLELDRISLLDRSPATAVRDGKSVEVPMEQLVEGDVVILKRGDQVPADAVVLTSDSLELDESLLTGENDPIAKRPGDMVLSASSVLGGTGRVLLSHVGANSRASKISDEARQFSRIQSELRDALNRVVRWITVGLAVIIPVVSWGQIQAAGGLETVQQNHLWEQVSIAVVSSVASMIPQGLALMTTLAFAAAAVALGRKHNILVQEQPAVEVLARVDVVCFDKTGTLTEGGVIFDSVRPLDTVAEAEGPAADSAEHTSWRASLPAGWNEALAWFGHDENANPTAAALTGGFPDASSASVSGIVPFSSALRFSAIEFKDSGAWLLGAPEALLAKGSAERERAAELAALGLRTMVLAHASAVVRNEKDEPIQKIPSDAAPVLFVIFRENVRADAPEIVEYFHRQGVTLKVFSGDNPFTVAAAAKTAGMDTSAGAVDASTLPEDGPELAEAAATHNIFGRVSPEQKKNMVIALKERGHVVAMTGDGINDALALKHASLGIAMGNAAPATKAVSRLVLLDGKFSSLPAALEQGRQVITNIEMVANLFLTKTGFAILLGVLFSLFGLTFPFLPRQYSTADFLIVGASSFALTLLPNSRRYVPGFLRRVLNYTVPNSIIVVAMLLAVTFTARGMGVEDIRQIQTASFITLVMMGLWNLAAVARPFNRARVLLFGALLAVFFAALFVPILVEYHQFVTVLPHLLWTALGAGALGAALIEVNAHRNRRWQKRNYPELEVAPLNFFPAK
;
A
#
# COMPACT_ATOMS: atom_id res chain seq x y z
N MET A 1 17.33 -2.60 58.94
CA MET A 1 17.78 -1.67 57.91
C MET A 1 16.74 -1.71 56.80
N ASP A 2 16.10 -0.62 56.61
CA ASP A 2 14.83 -0.37 55.96
C ASP A 2 14.92 -0.54 54.42
N PRO A 3 14.01 -1.23 53.75
CA PRO A 3 13.97 -1.33 52.30
C PRO A 3 12.89 -0.40 51.72
N GLN A 4 13.16 0.88 51.67
CA GLN A 4 12.38 1.83 50.88
C GLN A 4 13.29 2.87 50.23
N GLN A 5 13.78 2.56 49.05
CA GLN A 5 14.15 3.57 48.05
C GLN A 5 14.07 2.92 46.64
N LYS A 6 12.87 2.91 46.09
CA LYS A 6 12.72 2.79 44.64
C LYS A 6 13.11 4.15 44.04
N THR A 7 14.26 4.18 43.38
CA THR A 7 14.70 5.28 42.54
C THR A 7 13.72 5.40 41.37
N ALA A 8 13.01 6.52 41.34
CA ALA A 8 12.22 6.95 40.18
C ALA A 8 13.14 7.16 38.97
N ALA A 9 12.75 6.66 37.81
CA ALA A 9 13.35 6.96 36.53
C ALA A 9 13.30 8.48 36.27
N PRO A 10 14.28 9.07 35.55
CA PRO A 10 14.31 10.49 35.30
C PRO A 10 13.11 10.90 34.47
N ALA A 11 12.22 11.70 35.01
CA ALA A 11 11.19 12.40 34.29
C ALA A 11 11.84 13.17 33.12
N VAL A 12 11.34 12.98 31.94
CA VAL A 12 11.61 13.86 30.82
C VAL A 12 11.03 15.22 31.16
N ALA A 13 11.85 16.04 31.80
CA ALA A 13 11.57 17.44 32.04
C ALA A 13 11.72 18.19 30.72
N GLY A 14 10.62 18.53 30.12
CA GLY A 14 10.62 19.29 28.88
C GLY A 14 9.23 19.73 28.47
N TYR A 15 8.85 20.89 28.96
CA TYR A 15 7.70 21.67 28.52
C TYR A 15 6.36 21.39 29.21
N ILE A 16 6.25 21.91 30.46
CA ILE A 16 4.97 22.38 31.00
C ILE A 16 4.85 23.85 30.56
N PRO A 17 3.93 24.21 29.66
CA PRO A 17 3.61 25.62 29.43
C PRO A 17 2.94 26.13 30.73
N GLU A 18 3.47 27.18 31.31
CA GLU A 18 2.81 27.96 32.37
C GLU A 18 1.43 28.41 31.88
N TYR A 19 0.39 27.72 32.30
CA TYR A 19 -0.97 28.25 32.26
C TYR A 19 -1.20 29.18 33.46
N SER A 20 -0.80 30.41 33.32
CA SER A 20 -1.33 31.49 34.12
C SER A 20 -2.50 32.10 33.36
N GLU A 21 -3.69 31.62 33.64
CA GLU A 21 -4.92 32.43 33.61
C GLU A 21 -6.04 31.60 34.23
N THR A 22 -6.49 32.01 35.39
CA THR A 22 -7.70 31.57 36.09
C THR A 22 -8.89 31.62 35.10
N PRO A 23 -9.79 30.60 35.12
CA PRO A 23 -10.97 30.64 34.24
C PRO A 23 -11.80 31.86 34.61
N HIS A 24 -12.05 32.71 33.61
CA HIS A 24 -12.97 33.83 33.72
C HIS A 24 -14.37 33.32 34.12
N SER A 25 -15.13 34.11 34.84
CA SER A 25 -16.47 33.84 35.38
C SER A 25 -17.54 33.50 34.32
N GLY A 26 -17.21 33.39 33.07
CA GLY A 26 -18.06 32.87 31.97
C GLY A 26 -17.93 31.34 31.71
N SER A 27 -17.00 30.65 32.37
CA SER A 27 -16.72 29.21 32.04
C SER A 27 -17.83 28.25 32.48
N PHE A 28 -18.65 28.64 33.48
CA PHE A 28 -19.72 27.78 33.96
C PHE A 28 -20.95 27.78 33.01
N ASP A 29 -21.17 28.87 32.31
CA ASP A 29 -22.27 29.03 31.36
C ASP A 29 -21.96 28.27 30.03
N ILE A 30 -20.72 28.32 29.58
CA ILE A 30 -20.25 27.59 28.39
C ILE A 30 -20.28 26.06 28.61
N ALA A 31 -19.98 25.58 29.82
CA ALA A 31 -20.02 24.15 30.15
C ALA A 31 -21.45 23.55 30.03
N GLN A 32 -22.49 24.34 30.26
CA GLN A 32 -23.89 23.91 30.18
C GLN A 32 -24.52 24.20 28.84
N HIS A 33 -24.32 25.38 28.25
CA HIS A 33 -25.02 25.85 27.05
C HIS A 33 -24.16 25.78 25.78
N GLY A 34 -22.83 25.55 25.86
CA GLY A 34 -21.92 25.60 24.72
C GLY A 34 -21.73 27.00 24.15
N LEU A 35 -21.07 27.11 23.01
CA LEU A 35 -20.88 28.36 22.29
C LEU A 35 -22.18 28.80 21.58
N SER A 36 -22.39 30.12 21.48
CA SER A 36 -23.44 30.68 20.66
C SER A 36 -23.09 30.58 19.15
N SER A 37 -24.10 30.62 18.29
CA SER A 37 -23.89 30.63 16.84
C SER A 37 -23.06 31.83 16.37
N ASP A 38 -23.15 32.99 17.03
CA ASP A 38 -22.37 34.19 16.73
C ASP A 38 -20.90 34.00 17.12
N ASP A 39 -20.63 33.37 18.27
CA ASP A 39 -19.26 33.05 18.69
C ASP A 39 -18.57 32.04 17.74
N VAL A 40 -19.32 31.02 17.29
CA VAL A 40 -18.82 30.05 16.32
C VAL A 40 -18.48 30.75 14.98
N ALA A 41 -19.34 31.68 14.52
CA ALA A 41 -19.07 32.43 13.30
C ALA A 41 -17.83 33.33 13.42
N ARG A 42 -17.66 33.99 14.57
CA ARG A 42 -16.49 34.81 14.86
C ARG A 42 -15.21 33.99 14.91
N LEU A 43 -15.17 32.88 15.67
CA LEU A 43 -14.01 32.00 15.79
C LEU A 43 -13.65 31.34 14.46
N THR A 44 -14.65 31.04 13.63
CA THR A 44 -14.46 30.56 12.25
C THR A 44 -13.78 31.63 11.38
N ALA A 45 -14.19 32.88 11.48
CA ALA A 45 -13.59 34.00 10.75
C ALA A 45 -12.14 34.29 11.21
N GLU A 46 -11.85 34.08 12.50
CA GLU A 46 -10.51 34.18 13.10
C GLU A 46 -9.59 33.00 12.70
N GLY A 47 -10.10 31.95 12.03
CA GLY A 47 -9.35 30.76 11.65
C GLY A 47 -9.06 29.79 12.81
N ARG A 48 -9.76 29.92 13.93
CA ARG A 48 -9.67 29.02 15.11
C ARG A 48 -10.59 27.82 14.96
N VAL A 49 -10.46 27.14 13.82
CA VAL A 49 -11.29 26.01 13.39
C VAL A 49 -10.42 24.76 13.34
N ASN A 50 -10.99 23.59 13.62
CA ASN A 50 -10.29 22.30 13.58
C ASN A 50 -10.01 21.81 12.13
N THR A 51 -9.70 22.76 11.23
CA THR A 51 -9.27 22.43 9.88
C THR A 51 -7.80 22.03 9.88
N GLN A 52 -7.51 20.81 9.47
CA GLN A 52 -6.14 20.41 9.18
C GLN A 52 -5.71 21.06 7.86
N ASN A 53 -4.56 21.72 7.88
CA ASN A 53 -3.99 22.37 6.71
C ASN A 53 -3.46 21.29 5.74
N ASN A 54 -4.34 20.70 4.93
CA ASN A 54 -4.00 19.71 3.90
C ASN A 54 -3.26 20.37 2.73
N LYS A 55 -2.18 21.13 2.99
CA LYS A 55 -1.29 21.70 1.96
C LYS A 55 -0.47 20.66 1.21
N SER A 56 -0.76 19.36 1.35
CA SER A 56 -0.05 18.29 0.64
C SER A 56 -0.53 18.11 -0.81
N SER A 57 -1.68 18.67 -1.21
CA SER A 57 -2.14 18.57 -2.58
C SER A 57 -1.44 19.59 -3.47
N ARG A 58 -0.65 19.10 -4.45
CA ARG A 58 0.00 19.95 -5.46
C ARG A 58 -1.03 20.84 -6.15
N THR A 59 -0.71 22.11 -6.35
CA THR A 59 -1.56 23.01 -7.13
C THR A 59 -1.62 22.57 -8.59
N LEU A 60 -2.73 22.84 -9.29
CA LEU A 60 -2.89 22.54 -10.72
C LEU A 60 -1.73 23.09 -11.56
N TRP A 61 -1.25 24.27 -11.21
CA TRP A 61 -0.11 24.89 -11.87
C TRP A 61 1.18 24.13 -11.64
N SER A 62 1.43 23.62 -10.44
CA SER A 62 2.63 22.83 -10.16
C SER A 62 2.63 21.50 -10.92
N ILE A 63 1.44 20.87 -11.07
CA ILE A 63 1.26 19.66 -11.88
C ILE A 63 1.56 19.96 -13.35
N MET A 64 0.94 21.02 -13.91
CA MET A 64 1.14 21.41 -15.31
C MET A 64 2.61 21.76 -15.60
N ARG A 65 3.25 22.55 -14.71
CA ARG A 65 4.66 22.92 -14.84
C ARG A 65 5.58 21.70 -14.85
N ALA A 66 5.33 20.69 -14.02
CA ALA A 66 6.14 19.48 -13.95
C ALA A 66 6.10 18.66 -15.25
N HIS A 67 4.97 18.64 -15.95
CA HIS A 67 4.82 17.93 -17.22
C HIS A 67 5.26 18.76 -18.44
N LEU A 68 5.12 20.08 -18.40
CA LEU A 68 5.43 20.96 -19.54
C LEU A 68 6.92 21.27 -19.63
N PHE A 69 7.58 21.67 -18.53
CA PHE A 69 8.95 22.14 -18.50
C PHE A 69 9.94 21.02 -18.18
N THR A 70 10.08 20.07 -19.11
CA THR A 70 11.14 19.06 -19.08
C THR A 70 12.22 19.40 -20.09
N VAL A 71 13.47 18.96 -19.89
CA VAL A 71 14.57 19.17 -20.86
C VAL A 71 14.21 18.59 -22.22
N PHE A 72 13.54 17.44 -22.25
CA PHE A 72 13.12 16.80 -23.50
C PHE A 72 12.06 17.63 -24.26
N ASN A 73 11.07 18.18 -23.54
CA ASN A 73 10.07 19.05 -24.16
C ASN A 73 10.69 20.36 -24.66
N PHE A 74 11.72 20.87 -23.98
CA PHE A 74 12.47 22.01 -24.46
C PHE A 74 13.21 21.72 -25.77
N VAL A 75 13.94 20.60 -25.85
CA VAL A 75 14.65 20.20 -27.09
C VAL A 75 13.66 19.96 -28.23
N LEU A 76 12.54 19.25 -27.95
CA LEU A 76 11.51 18.99 -28.96
C LEU A 76 10.78 20.28 -29.39
N GLY A 77 10.57 21.22 -28.46
CA GLY A 77 10.03 22.53 -28.75
C GLY A 77 10.95 23.34 -29.69
N ALA A 78 12.27 23.29 -29.44
CA ALA A 78 13.26 23.89 -30.34
C ALA A 78 13.26 23.24 -31.73
N CYS A 79 13.18 21.89 -31.79
CA CYS A 79 12.99 21.16 -33.05
C CYS A 79 11.71 21.60 -33.78
N GLY A 80 10.60 21.72 -33.05
CA GLY A 80 9.33 22.20 -33.58
C GLY A 80 9.40 23.62 -34.13
N ALA A 81 10.10 24.54 -33.45
CA ALA A 81 10.31 25.90 -33.92
C ALA A 81 11.09 25.94 -35.26
N VAL A 82 12.09 25.06 -35.42
CA VAL A 82 12.82 24.93 -36.69
C VAL A 82 11.88 24.43 -37.81
N VAL A 83 11.04 23.42 -37.54
CA VAL A 83 10.09 22.89 -38.52
C VAL A 83 9.04 23.94 -38.95
N ILE A 84 8.55 24.75 -37.98
CA ILE A 84 7.61 25.85 -38.23
C ILE A 84 8.27 26.95 -39.07
N MET A 85 9.53 27.30 -38.77
CA MET A 85 10.27 28.29 -39.52
C MET A 85 10.37 27.95 -41.01
N TYR A 86 10.50 26.67 -41.34
CA TYR A 86 10.51 26.19 -42.75
C TYR A 86 9.11 25.84 -43.27
N GLN A 87 8.02 26.11 -42.54
CA GLN A 87 6.62 25.86 -42.92
C GLN A 87 6.31 24.37 -43.23
N ARG A 88 7.07 23.43 -42.63
CA ARG A 88 6.94 21.97 -42.83
C ARG A 88 5.90 21.37 -41.88
N TRP A 89 4.67 21.82 -41.92
CA TRP A 89 3.59 21.46 -41.00
C TRP A 89 3.40 19.95 -40.83
N ALA A 90 3.55 19.19 -41.91
CA ALA A 90 3.41 17.71 -41.86
C ALA A 90 4.48 17.03 -40.98
N ASP A 91 5.64 17.66 -40.81
CA ASP A 91 6.75 17.15 -40.02
C ASP A 91 6.61 17.44 -38.50
N LEU A 92 5.55 18.16 -38.08
CA LEU A 92 5.22 18.41 -36.66
C LEU A 92 4.54 17.25 -35.93
N LEU A 93 4.33 16.10 -36.61
CA LEU A 93 3.65 14.94 -35.99
C LEU A 93 4.27 14.51 -34.64
N PHE A 94 5.58 14.66 -34.46
CA PHE A 94 6.24 14.35 -33.19
C PHE A 94 5.80 15.29 -32.04
N LEU A 95 5.42 16.56 -32.33
CA LEU A 95 4.87 17.45 -31.32
C LEU A 95 3.46 17.03 -30.86
N ALA A 96 2.67 16.43 -31.73
CA ALA A 96 1.37 15.87 -31.33
C ALA A 96 1.55 14.81 -30.22
N ALA A 97 2.58 13.98 -30.32
CA ALA A 97 2.92 13.01 -29.28
C ALA A 97 3.37 13.70 -27.97
N VAL A 98 4.13 14.79 -28.06
CA VAL A 98 4.52 15.60 -26.88
C VAL A 98 3.29 16.21 -26.20
N ILE A 99 2.42 16.83 -26.98
CA ILE A 99 1.17 17.43 -26.48
C ILE A 99 0.29 16.36 -25.83
N ALA A 100 0.10 15.23 -26.52
CA ALA A 100 -0.67 14.10 -25.96
C ALA A 100 -0.07 13.61 -24.63
N ASN A 101 1.24 13.48 -24.54
CA ASN A 101 1.93 13.06 -23.32
C ASN A 101 1.72 14.05 -22.16
N VAL A 102 1.83 15.36 -22.43
CA VAL A 102 1.60 16.41 -21.42
C VAL A 102 0.15 16.42 -20.96
N VAL A 103 -0.82 16.33 -21.91
CA VAL A 103 -2.26 16.31 -21.60
C VAL A 103 -2.63 15.05 -20.81
N ILE A 104 -2.20 13.87 -21.26
CA ILE A 104 -2.50 12.61 -20.58
C ILE A 104 -1.86 12.62 -19.19
N GLY A 105 -0.61 13.02 -19.05
CA GLY A 105 0.08 13.12 -17.75
C GLY A 105 -0.63 14.08 -16.78
N PHE A 106 -1.02 15.26 -17.27
CA PHE A 106 -1.79 16.22 -16.49
C PHE A 106 -3.17 15.67 -16.05
N VAL A 107 -3.94 15.12 -16.99
CA VAL A 107 -5.29 14.58 -16.71
C VAL A 107 -5.23 13.43 -15.70
N GLN A 108 -4.23 12.56 -15.81
CA GLN A 108 -4.04 11.44 -14.90
C GLN A 108 -3.68 11.92 -13.48
N GLU A 109 -2.70 12.82 -13.35
CA GLU A 109 -2.30 13.35 -12.04
C GLU A 109 -3.44 14.17 -11.41
N TYR A 110 -4.22 14.89 -12.23
CA TYR A 110 -5.41 15.60 -11.78
C TYR A 110 -6.52 14.67 -11.29
N LYS A 111 -6.82 13.60 -12.04
CA LYS A 111 -7.81 12.59 -11.61
C LYS A 111 -7.37 11.89 -10.33
N ALA A 112 -6.09 11.50 -10.23
CA ALA A 112 -5.55 10.89 -9.02
C ALA A 112 -5.69 11.84 -7.82
N LYS A 113 -5.44 13.15 -8.01
CA LYS A 113 -5.68 14.17 -6.98
C LYS A 113 -7.15 14.23 -6.56
N LEU A 114 -8.08 14.30 -7.52
CA LEU A 114 -9.53 14.38 -7.21
C LEU A 114 -10.03 13.15 -6.44
N GLU A 115 -9.58 11.96 -6.78
CA GLU A 115 -9.96 10.74 -6.05
C GLU A 115 -9.38 10.74 -4.64
N LEU A 116 -8.13 11.17 -4.45
CA LEU A 116 -7.53 11.32 -3.11
C LEU A 116 -8.28 12.38 -2.28
N ASP A 117 -8.60 13.52 -2.86
CA ASP A 117 -9.36 14.57 -2.20
C ASP A 117 -10.77 14.08 -1.82
N ARG A 118 -11.44 13.30 -2.68
CA ARG A 118 -12.77 12.73 -2.43
C ARG A 118 -12.78 11.70 -1.30
N ILE A 119 -11.77 10.86 -1.22
CA ILE A 119 -11.67 9.80 -0.22
C ILE A 119 -11.36 10.39 1.16
N SER A 120 -10.55 11.44 1.22
CA SER A 120 -10.27 12.14 2.47
C SER A 120 -11.53 12.77 3.10
N LEU A 121 -12.59 12.94 2.34
CA LEU A 121 -13.89 13.48 2.80
C LEU A 121 -14.87 12.39 3.29
N LEU A 122 -14.68 11.12 2.91
CA LEU A 122 -15.62 10.03 3.23
C LEU A 122 -15.37 9.36 4.58
N ASP A 123 -14.22 9.57 5.21
CA ASP A 123 -13.77 8.85 6.40
C ASP A 123 -13.91 9.66 7.71
N ARG A 124 -14.83 10.63 7.78
CA ARG A 124 -14.95 11.56 8.91
C ARG A 124 -16.29 11.40 9.63
N SER A 125 -16.26 10.67 10.77
CA SER A 125 -17.38 10.62 11.69
C SER A 125 -17.65 12.02 12.26
N PRO A 126 -18.92 12.49 12.31
CA PRO A 126 -19.25 13.75 12.97
C PRO A 126 -19.03 13.64 14.48
N ALA A 127 -18.71 14.75 15.13
CA ALA A 127 -18.66 14.84 16.59
C ALA A 127 -19.95 15.48 17.11
N THR A 128 -20.38 15.08 18.31
CA THR A 128 -21.55 15.68 18.97
C THR A 128 -21.09 16.88 19.79
N ALA A 129 -21.33 18.10 19.31
CA ALA A 129 -21.04 19.34 20.01
C ALA A 129 -22.29 19.92 20.68
N VAL A 130 -22.12 20.63 21.80
CA VAL A 130 -23.19 21.42 22.45
C VAL A 130 -23.04 22.86 21.99
N ARG A 131 -24.08 23.39 21.30
CA ARG A 131 -24.15 24.78 20.83
C ARG A 131 -25.55 25.34 21.09
N ASP A 132 -25.66 26.56 21.55
CA ASP A 132 -26.93 27.19 21.90
C ASP A 132 -27.81 26.31 22.84
N GLY A 133 -27.20 25.59 23.77
CA GLY A 133 -27.85 24.67 24.71
C GLY A 133 -28.38 23.37 24.09
N LYS A 134 -28.08 23.08 22.82
CA LYS A 134 -28.53 21.86 22.12
C LYS A 134 -27.34 21.02 21.66
N SER A 135 -27.52 19.70 21.73
CA SER A 135 -26.58 18.78 21.13
C SER A 135 -26.77 18.72 19.62
N VAL A 136 -25.74 19.04 18.85
CA VAL A 136 -25.76 19.11 17.37
C VAL A 136 -24.60 18.25 16.84
N GLU A 137 -24.86 17.43 15.81
CA GLU A 137 -23.81 16.75 15.07
C GLU A 137 -23.07 17.74 14.17
N VAL A 138 -21.75 17.88 14.38
CA VAL A 138 -20.88 18.80 13.66
C VAL A 138 -19.76 18.02 13.02
N PRO A 139 -19.46 18.21 11.73
CA PRO A 139 -18.24 17.66 11.12
C PRO A 139 -17.00 18.08 11.92
N MET A 140 -16.09 17.14 12.20
CA MET A 140 -14.90 17.43 13.03
C MET A 140 -14.11 18.67 12.58
N GLU A 141 -14.15 18.98 11.28
CA GLU A 141 -13.46 20.14 10.69
C GLU A 141 -14.12 21.47 10.96
N GLN A 142 -15.40 21.46 11.32
CA GLN A 142 -16.19 22.65 11.62
C GLN A 142 -16.28 22.93 13.14
N LEU A 143 -15.60 22.10 13.93
CA LEU A 143 -15.41 22.38 15.35
C LEU A 143 -14.48 23.58 15.50
N VAL A 144 -14.78 24.41 16.50
CA VAL A 144 -13.97 25.59 16.82
C VAL A 144 -13.37 25.46 18.23
N GLU A 145 -12.33 26.21 18.50
CA GLU A 145 -11.77 26.29 19.85
C GLU A 145 -12.81 26.83 20.83
N GLY A 146 -12.97 26.15 21.97
CA GLY A 146 -14.01 26.44 22.94
C GLY A 146 -15.34 25.69 22.74
N ASP A 147 -15.48 24.85 21.68
CA ASP A 147 -16.63 23.95 21.57
C ASP A 147 -16.65 22.93 22.71
N VAL A 148 -17.85 22.65 23.23
CA VAL A 148 -18.08 21.56 24.18
C VAL A 148 -18.51 20.33 23.40
N VAL A 149 -17.71 19.25 23.46
CA VAL A 149 -17.96 17.99 22.76
C VAL A 149 -18.36 16.91 23.76
N ILE A 150 -19.36 16.11 23.42
CA ILE A 150 -19.81 14.94 24.18
C ILE A 150 -19.06 13.72 23.60
N LEU A 151 -18.26 13.07 24.44
CA LEU A 151 -17.55 11.84 24.11
C LEU A 151 -18.30 10.63 24.66
N LYS A 152 -18.45 9.59 23.82
CA LYS A 152 -19.05 8.31 24.16
C LYS A 152 -18.09 7.17 23.78
N ARG A 153 -18.32 5.98 24.33
CA ARG A 153 -17.56 4.79 23.96
C ARG A 153 -17.50 4.60 22.45
N GLY A 154 -16.28 4.43 21.93
CA GLY A 154 -16.00 4.27 20.50
C GLY A 154 -15.72 5.57 19.76
N ASP A 155 -15.96 6.74 20.38
CA ASP A 155 -15.64 8.03 19.78
C ASP A 155 -14.13 8.30 19.82
N GLN A 156 -13.68 9.09 18.85
CA GLN A 156 -12.32 9.62 18.83
C GLN A 156 -12.33 11.08 19.29
N VAL A 157 -11.38 11.46 20.14
CA VAL A 157 -11.20 12.84 20.61
C VAL A 157 -10.80 13.71 19.40
N PRO A 158 -11.64 14.70 18.99
CA PRO A 158 -11.45 15.44 17.74
C PRO A 158 -10.29 16.45 17.77
N ALA A 159 -9.97 16.98 18.96
CA ALA A 159 -8.92 17.98 19.18
C ALA A 159 -8.47 17.91 20.64
N ASP A 160 -7.35 18.55 20.99
CA ASP A 160 -6.93 18.57 22.40
C ASP A 160 -7.97 19.32 23.24
N ALA A 161 -8.35 18.74 24.39
CA ALA A 161 -9.47 19.24 25.18
C ALA A 161 -9.24 19.05 26.68
N VAL A 162 -10.04 19.73 27.50
CA VAL A 162 -10.09 19.59 28.95
C VAL A 162 -11.42 18.95 29.36
N VAL A 163 -11.40 17.96 30.21
CA VAL A 163 -12.59 17.27 30.71
C VAL A 163 -13.40 18.21 31.63
N LEU A 164 -14.65 18.45 31.28
CA LEU A 164 -15.59 19.21 32.11
C LEU A 164 -16.38 18.30 33.04
N THR A 165 -16.89 17.18 32.52
CA THR A 165 -17.59 16.16 33.30
C THR A 165 -17.15 14.77 32.84
N SER A 166 -17.04 13.84 33.78
CA SER A 166 -16.67 12.45 33.53
C SER A 166 -17.64 11.51 34.25
N ASP A 167 -18.21 10.57 33.51
CA ASP A 167 -18.91 9.41 34.04
C ASP A 167 -18.13 8.17 33.62
N SER A 168 -17.14 7.83 34.45
CA SER A 168 -16.21 6.72 34.22
C SER A 168 -15.51 6.77 32.86
N LEU A 169 -15.12 7.97 32.41
CA LEU A 169 -14.46 8.16 31.11
C LEU A 169 -13.04 7.55 31.12
N GLU A 170 -12.85 6.53 30.32
CA GLU A 170 -11.57 5.87 30.10
C GLU A 170 -11.12 6.06 28.64
N LEU A 171 -9.87 6.52 28.47
CA LEU A 171 -9.28 6.80 27.16
C LEU A 171 -8.05 5.91 26.90
N ASP A 172 -7.91 5.53 25.64
CA ASP A 172 -6.67 4.99 25.09
C ASP A 172 -5.84 6.16 24.53
N GLU A 173 -4.77 6.51 25.22
CA GLU A 173 -3.79 7.53 24.81
C GLU A 173 -2.47 6.91 24.30
N SER A 174 -2.45 5.60 24.02
CA SER A 174 -1.25 4.86 23.62
C SER A 174 -0.55 5.42 22.38
N LEU A 175 -1.32 6.06 21.48
CA LEU A 175 -0.79 6.80 20.33
C LEU A 175 0.19 7.90 20.68
N LEU A 176 0.02 8.48 21.84
CA LEU A 176 0.70 9.71 22.25
C LEU A 176 1.68 9.46 23.38
N THR A 177 1.37 8.50 24.24
CA THR A 177 2.15 8.15 25.44
C THR A 177 2.97 6.88 25.25
N GLY A 178 2.56 6.00 24.32
CA GLY A 178 3.17 4.67 24.15
C GLY A 178 2.70 3.64 25.19
N GLU A 179 1.87 4.03 26.16
CA GLU A 179 1.35 3.15 27.20
C GLU A 179 -0.02 2.61 26.80
N ASN A 180 -0.21 1.28 26.88
CA ASN A 180 -1.43 0.60 26.44
C ASN A 180 -2.53 0.51 27.49
N ASP A 181 -2.27 0.97 28.73
CA ASP A 181 -3.26 0.88 29.79
C ASP A 181 -4.31 1.99 29.65
N PRO A 182 -5.63 1.65 29.79
CA PRO A 182 -6.68 2.65 29.80
C PRO A 182 -6.47 3.70 30.88
N ILE A 183 -6.52 4.98 30.48
CA ILE A 183 -6.34 6.10 31.41
C ILE A 183 -7.70 6.65 31.80
N ALA A 184 -8.06 6.50 33.09
CA ALA A 184 -9.28 7.09 33.62
C ALA A 184 -9.10 8.63 33.74
N LYS A 185 -10.01 9.40 33.17
CA LYS A 185 -10.00 10.86 33.13
C LYS A 185 -11.00 11.46 34.08
N ARG A 186 -10.58 12.46 34.81
CA ARG A 186 -11.39 13.21 35.78
C ARG A 186 -11.63 14.64 35.28
N PRO A 187 -12.65 15.33 35.80
CA PRO A 187 -12.84 16.76 35.52
C PRO A 187 -11.56 17.56 35.79
N GLY A 188 -11.13 18.37 34.83
CA GLY A 188 -9.88 19.14 34.87
C GLY A 188 -8.70 18.46 34.13
N ASP A 189 -8.76 17.15 33.86
CA ASP A 189 -7.70 16.47 33.14
C ASP A 189 -7.70 16.84 31.65
N MET A 190 -6.52 16.87 31.06
CA MET A 190 -6.38 17.01 29.60
C MET A 190 -6.64 15.68 28.90
N VAL A 191 -7.35 15.76 27.78
CA VAL A 191 -7.52 14.69 26.80
C VAL A 191 -6.88 15.13 25.49
N LEU A 192 -6.16 14.22 24.87
CA LEU A 192 -5.35 14.52 23.68
C LEU A 192 -6.10 14.13 22.42
N SER A 193 -5.95 14.93 21.38
CA SER A 193 -6.52 14.64 20.05
C SER A 193 -6.07 13.28 19.54
N ALA A 194 -6.94 12.58 18.83
CA ALA A 194 -6.77 11.23 18.30
C ALA A 194 -6.80 10.08 19.34
N SER A 195 -6.95 10.35 20.66
CA SER A 195 -7.23 9.31 21.65
C SER A 195 -8.62 8.70 21.41
N SER A 196 -8.80 7.42 21.76
CA SER A 196 -10.07 6.70 21.60
C SER A 196 -10.74 6.48 22.95
N VAL A 197 -12.07 6.65 23.02
CA VAL A 197 -12.87 6.39 24.23
C VAL A 197 -13.12 4.89 24.34
N LEU A 198 -12.56 4.26 25.37
CA LEU A 198 -12.73 2.83 25.65
C LEU A 198 -13.95 2.54 26.53
N GLY A 199 -14.29 3.46 27.44
CA GLY A 199 -15.39 3.29 28.37
C GLY A 199 -15.92 4.61 28.91
N GLY A 200 -17.14 4.58 29.45
CA GLY A 200 -17.80 5.73 30.04
C GLY A 200 -18.26 6.80 29.06
N THR A 201 -18.65 7.97 29.61
CA THR A 201 -19.05 9.16 28.84
C THR A 201 -18.47 10.40 29.50
N GLY A 202 -18.25 11.48 28.74
CA GLY A 202 -17.76 12.74 29.28
C GLY A 202 -18.05 13.94 28.39
N ARG A 203 -18.07 15.14 28.98
CA ARG A 203 -18.07 16.40 28.23
C ARG A 203 -16.67 17.00 28.29
N VAL A 204 -16.16 17.43 27.16
CA VAL A 204 -14.83 18.02 27.04
C VAL A 204 -14.88 19.37 26.33
N LEU A 205 -14.07 20.33 26.76
CA LEU A 205 -13.91 21.65 26.15
C LEU A 205 -12.69 21.65 25.25
N LEU A 206 -12.84 21.92 23.96
CA LEU A 206 -11.73 21.97 23.02
C LEU A 206 -10.79 23.15 23.31
N SER A 207 -9.53 22.86 23.52
CA SER A 207 -8.49 23.85 23.87
C SER A 207 -7.56 24.20 22.73
N HIS A 208 -7.16 23.21 21.90
CA HIS A 208 -6.31 23.41 20.73
C HIS A 208 -6.87 22.65 19.53
N VAL A 209 -7.15 23.39 18.45
CA VAL A 209 -7.79 22.87 17.24
C VAL A 209 -6.87 22.97 16.01
N GLY A 210 -7.13 22.16 15.00
CA GLY A 210 -6.46 22.20 13.70
C GLY A 210 -4.95 21.94 13.80
N ALA A 211 -4.13 22.77 13.18
CA ALA A 211 -2.67 22.66 13.17
C ALA A 211 -2.00 22.78 14.55
N ASN A 212 -2.71 23.33 15.53
CA ASN A 212 -2.19 23.50 16.88
C ASN A 212 -2.39 22.26 17.76
N SER A 213 -3.25 21.32 17.37
CA SER A 213 -3.48 20.06 18.10
C SER A 213 -2.24 19.16 18.08
N ARG A 214 -2.06 18.37 19.12
CA ARG A 214 -0.89 17.49 19.27
C ARG A 214 -0.86 16.39 18.20
N ALA A 215 -2.02 15.83 17.87
CA ALA A 215 -2.11 14.84 16.79
C ALA A 215 -1.72 15.43 15.44
N SER A 216 -2.06 16.69 15.16
CA SER A 216 -1.68 17.36 13.91
C SER A 216 -0.16 17.54 13.81
N LYS A 217 0.50 17.93 14.89
CA LYS A 217 1.97 18.07 14.95
C LYS A 217 2.68 16.73 14.71
N ILE A 218 2.21 15.67 15.36
CA ILE A 218 2.77 14.31 15.16
C ILE A 218 2.51 13.84 13.73
N SER A 219 1.33 14.12 13.18
CA SER A 219 0.99 13.77 11.78
C SER A 219 1.86 14.52 10.77
N ASP A 220 2.17 15.79 11.00
CA ASP A 220 3.02 16.57 10.12
C ASP A 220 4.49 16.11 10.17
N GLU A 221 5.01 15.78 11.35
CA GLU A 221 6.33 15.11 11.48
C GLU A 221 6.32 13.74 10.81
N ALA A 222 5.23 12.98 10.94
CA ALA A 222 5.08 11.70 10.27
C ALA A 222 5.11 11.83 8.75
N ARG A 223 4.49 12.86 8.18
CA ARG A 223 4.43 13.10 6.73
C ARG A 223 5.75 13.56 6.11
N GLN A 224 6.62 14.27 6.86
CA GLN A 224 7.87 14.82 6.31
C GLN A 224 8.93 13.75 5.98
N PHE A 225 8.90 12.56 6.57
CA PHE A 225 10.02 11.61 6.54
C PHE A 225 9.91 10.41 5.59
N SER A 226 8.83 10.20 4.82
CA SER A 226 8.73 9.00 4.03
C SER A 226 8.35 9.20 2.58
N ARG A 227 9.36 9.53 1.73
CA ARG A 227 9.21 9.30 0.29
C ARG A 227 9.46 7.84 -0.03
N ILE A 228 8.51 7.17 -0.67
CA ILE A 228 8.73 5.84 -1.23
C ILE A 228 9.88 5.92 -2.24
N GLN A 229 10.93 5.14 -2.01
CA GLN A 229 11.98 4.94 -3.01
C GLN A 229 11.49 3.94 -4.06
N SER A 230 11.14 4.43 -5.24
CA SER A 230 10.81 3.61 -6.40
C SER A 230 12.12 3.27 -7.14
N GLU A 231 12.59 2.03 -7.00
CA GLU A 231 13.80 1.54 -7.67
C GLU A 231 13.67 1.62 -9.18
N LEU A 232 12.48 1.29 -9.69
CA LEU A 232 12.15 1.34 -11.10
C LEU A 232 12.22 2.77 -11.63
N ARG A 233 11.58 3.72 -10.92
CA ARG A 233 11.60 5.14 -11.28
C ARG A 233 13.01 5.71 -11.22
N ASP A 234 13.80 5.32 -10.22
CA ASP A 234 15.19 5.76 -10.07
C ASP A 234 16.09 5.18 -11.16
N ALA A 235 15.89 3.92 -11.53
CA ALA A 235 16.59 3.29 -12.65
C ALA A 235 16.26 3.99 -13.98
N LEU A 236 14.98 4.24 -14.25
CA LEU A 236 14.54 4.97 -15.44
C LEU A 236 15.04 6.41 -15.46
N ASN A 237 14.97 7.13 -14.34
CA ASN A 237 15.50 8.50 -14.24
C ASN A 237 17.01 8.55 -14.46
N ARG A 238 17.74 7.53 -14.03
CA ARG A 238 19.18 7.41 -14.31
C ARG A 238 19.45 7.27 -15.79
N VAL A 239 18.72 6.39 -16.48
CA VAL A 239 18.83 6.23 -17.95
C VAL A 239 18.48 7.53 -18.67
N VAL A 240 17.35 8.16 -18.29
CA VAL A 240 16.91 9.44 -18.85
C VAL A 240 17.99 10.53 -18.68
N ARG A 241 18.61 10.59 -17.50
CA ARG A 241 19.70 11.53 -17.21
C ARG A 241 20.91 11.28 -18.11
N TRP A 242 21.35 10.02 -18.28
CA TRP A 242 22.44 9.67 -19.20
C TRP A 242 22.15 10.05 -20.65
N ILE A 243 20.92 9.80 -21.12
CA ILE A 243 20.47 10.22 -22.46
C ILE A 243 20.51 11.74 -22.58
N THR A 244 20.02 12.47 -21.58
CA THR A 244 20.01 13.95 -21.58
C THR A 244 21.42 14.53 -21.68
N VAL A 245 22.37 14.01 -20.88
CA VAL A 245 23.78 14.44 -20.95
C VAL A 245 24.41 14.04 -22.30
N GLY A 246 24.11 12.84 -22.77
CA GLY A 246 24.57 12.37 -24.08
C GLY A 246 24.09 13.25 -25.23
N LEU A 247 22.84 13.69 -25.22
CA LEU A 247 22.28 14.57 -26.26
C LEU A 247 23.06 15.89 -26.40
N ALA A 248 23.58 16.46 -25.30
CA ALA A 248 24.37 17.68 -25.35
C ALA A 248 25.64 17.51 -26.19
N VAL A 249 26.22 16.32 -26.26
CA VAL A 249 27.38 15.98 -27.09
C VAL A 249 26.96 15.53 -28.50
N ILE A 250 25.88 14.75 -28.59
CA ILE A 250 25.44 14.13 -29.85
C ILE A 250 24.84 15.16 -30.80
N ILE A 251 24.08 16.15 -30.33
CA ILE A 251 23.46 17.16 -31.19
C ILE A 251 24.49 17.90 -32.03
N PRO A 252 25.60 18.44 -31.51
CA PRO A 252 26.65 19.02 -32.31
C PRO A 252 27.29 18.06 -33.34
N VAL A 253 27.53 16.79 -32.93
CA VAL A 253 28.10 15.77 -33.84
C VAL A 253 27.14 15.48 -34.98
N VAL A 254 25.85 15.31 -34.71
CA VAL A 254 24.83 15.09 -35.73
C VAL A 254 24.69 16.30 -36.64
N SER A 255 24.65 17.51 -36.08
CA SER A 255 24.55 18.74 -36.88
C SER A 255 25.73 18.90 -37.83
N TRP A 256 26.94 18.66 -37.34
CA TRP A 256 28.15 18.68 -38.18
C TRP A 256 28.11 17.59 -39.28
N GLY A 257 27.75 16.35 -38.90
CA GLY A 257 27.67 15.24 -39.83
C GLY A 257 26.63 15.46 -40.93
N GLN A 258 25.47 16.05 -40.65
CA GLN A 258 24.47 16.36 -41.67
C GLN A 258 24.91 17.48 -42.60
N ILE A 259 25.70 18.44 -42.11
CA ILE A 259 26.35 19.46 -42.95
C ILE A 259 27.35 18.79 -43.92
N GLN A 260 28.18 17.88 -43.41
CA GLN A 260 29.13 17.15 -44.26
C GLN A 260 28.40 16.23 -45.27
N ALA A 261 27.32 15.59 -44.86
CA ALA A 261 26.48 14.75 -45.75
C ALA A 261 25.88 15.56 -46.92
N ALA A 262 25.64 16.85 -46.73
CA ALA A 262 25.15 17.78 -47.75
C ALA A 262 26.26 18.43 -48.60
N GLY A 263 27.50 17.96 -48.48
CA GLY A 263 28.65 18.45 -49.27
C GLY A 263 29.51 19.49 -48.59
N GLY A 264 29.35 19.69 -47.29
CA GLY A 264 30.09 20.66 -46.48
C GLY A 264 29.43 22.02 -46.36
N LEU A 265 29.98 22.87 -45.47
CA LEU A 265 29.40 24.18 -45.12
C LEU A 265 29.27 25.11 -46.32
N GLU A 266 30.29 25.15 -47.20
CA GLU A 266 30.30 26.01 -48.40
C GLU A 266 29.17 25.59 -49.37
N THR A 267 29.00 24.31 -49.63
CA THR A 267 27.96 23.78 -50.51
C THR A 267 26.55 24.06 -49.96
N VAL A 268 26.35 23.88 -48.65
CA VAL A 268 25.09 24.17 -47.97
C VAL A 268 24.74 25.66 -48.08
N GLN A 269 25.73 26.54 -47.98
CA GLN A 269 25.54 27.97 -48.04
C GLN A 269 25.26 28.45 -49.49
N GLN A 270 26.03 27.96 -50.46
CA GLN A 270 25.89 28.31 -51.87
C GLN A 270 24.57 27.80 -52.50
N ASN A 271 24.17 26.61 -52.14
CA ASN A 271 22.97 25.95 -52.70
C ASN A 271 21.71 26.09 -51.82
N HIS A 272 21.75 26.91 -50.79
CA HIS A 272 20.66 27.19 -49.86
C HIS A 272 20.04 25.89 -49.22
N LEU A 273 20.87 24.87 -48.88
CA LEU A 273 20.45 23.57 -48.38
C LEU A 273 20.14 23.54 -46.87
N TRP A 274 20.07 24.69 -46.20
CA TRP A 274 19.82 24.78 -44.77
C TRP A 274 18.54 24.11 -44.32
N GLU A 275 17.46 24.17 -45.13
CA GLU A 275 16.21 23.45 -44.84
C GLU A 275 16.43 21.95 -44.73
N GLN A 276 17.09 21.36 -45.75
CA GLN A 276 17.32 19.89 -45.77
C GLN A 276 18.18 19.45 -44.59
N VAL A 277 19.28 20.18 -44.32
CA VAL A 277 20.17 19.88 -43.18
C VAL A 277 19.43 20.02 -41.87
N SER A 278 18.68 21.10 -41.67
CA SER A 278 17.96 21.34 -40.42
C SER A 278 16.89 20.29 -40.18
N ILE A 279 16.14 19.91 -41.20
CA ILE A 279 15.10 18.86 -41.09
C ILE A 279 15.74 17.50 -40.82
N ALA A 280 16.88 17.16 -41.41
CA ALA A 280 17.61 15.91 -41.09
C ALA A 280 18.13 15.88 -39.65
N VAL A 281 18.65 17.02 -39.12
CA VAL A 281 19.06 17.17 -37.73
C VAL A 281 17.85 17.01 -36.81
N VAL A 282 16.74 17.70 -37.08
CA VAL A 282 15.50 17.59 -36.29
C VAL A 282 15.00 16.16 -36.27
N SER A 283 14.97 15.48 -37.43
CA SER A 283 14.52 14.07 -37.50
C SER A 283 15.41 13.16 -36.65
N SER A 284 16.71 13.32 -36.72
CA SER A 284 17.67 12.54 -35.95
C SER A 284 17.52 12.84 -34.45
N VAL A 285 17.49 14.11 -34.00
CA VAL A 285 17.40 14.48 -32.58
C VAL A 285 16.06 14.09 -31.98
N ALA A 286 14.93 14.35 -32.67
CA ALA A 286 13.60 13.99 -32.20
C ALA A 286 13.46 12.47 -32.02
N SER A 287 14.13 11.67 -32.87
CA SER A 287 14.10 10.21 -32.79
C SER A 287 14.80 9.65 -31.54
N MET A 288 15.82 10.33 -31.02
CA MET A 288 16.63 9.90 -29.88
C MET A 288 15.92 10.04 -28.53
N ILE A 289 14.89 10.86 -28.45
CA ILE A 289 14.21 11.17 -27.19
C ILE A 289 13.18 10.08 -26.88
N PRO A 290 13.26 9.41 -25.69
CA PRO A 290 12.30 8.38 -25.30
C PRO A 290 10.99 9.01 -24.80
N GLN A 291 10.24 9.62 -25.72
CA GLN A 291 8.95 10.26 -25.41
C GLN A 291 7.98 9.24 -24.83
N GLY A 292 7.39 9.31 -23.78
CA GLY A 292 6.36 8.41 -23.31
C GLY A 292 6.80 7.29 -22.38
N LEU A 293 8.10 7.01 -22.19
CA LEU A 293 8.53 5.97 -21.24
C LEU A 293 8.08 6.31 -19.80
N ALA A 294 8.28 7.55 -19.37
CA ALA A 294 7.81 8.02 -18.07
C ALA A 294 6.28 8.05 -17.97
N LEU A 295 5.61 8.46 -19.07
CA LEU A 295 4.15 8.46 -19.15
C LEU A 295 3.57 7.05 -19.03
N MET A 296 4.12 6.06 -19.77
CA MET A 296 3.64 4.67 -19.73
C MET A 296 3.82 4.07 -18.33
N THR A 297 4.90 4.40 -17.63
CA THR A 297 5.12 3.99 -16.25
C THR A 297 4.05 4.58 -15.32
N THR A 298 3.77 5.87 -15.43
CA THR A 298 2.72 6.53 -14.64
C THR A 298 1.33 5.97 -14.96
N LEU A 299 1.06 5.71 -16.25
CA LEU A 299 -0.20 5.10 -16.70
C LEU A 299 -0.37 3.69 -16.15
N ALA A 300 0.69 2.88 -16.15
CA ALA A 300 0.67 1.53 -15.59
C ALA A 300 0.30 1.54 -14.10
N PHE A 301 0.93 2.42 -13.30
CA PHE A 301 0.60 2.57 -11.89
C PHE A 301 -0.82 3.07 -11.66
N ALA A 302 -1.27 4.07 -12.44
CA ALA A 302 -2.62 4.60 -12.33
C ALA A 302 -3.69 3.55 -12.69
N ALA A 303 -3.47 2.80 -13.78
CA ALA A 303 -4.37 1.71 -14.20
C ALA A 303 -4.46 0.62 -13.11
N ALA A 304 -3.34 0.26 -12.50
CA ALA A 304 -3.30 -0.72 -11.41
C ALA A 304 -4.01 -0.19 -10.15
N ALA A 305 -3.80 1.07 -9.78
CA ALA A 305 -4.49 1.67 -8.63
C ALA A 305 -6.01 1.67 -8.83
N VAL A 306 -6.49 2.00 -10.05
CA VAL A 306 -7.92 1.93 -10.40
C VAL A 306 -8.44 0.49 -10.37
N ALA A 307 -7.66 -0.48 -10.88
CA ALA A 307 -8.03 -1.89 -10.87
C ALA A 307 -8.14 -2.43 -9.43
N LEU A 308 -7.17 -2.09 -8.56
CA LEU A 308 -7.18 -2.43 -7.15
C LEU A 308 -8.38 -1.83 -6.42
N GLY A 309 -8.70 -0.56 -6.67
CA GLY A 309 -9.85 0.10 -6.06
C GLY A 309 -11.19 -0.51 -6.49
N ARG A 310 -11.38 -0.74 -7.80
CA ARG A 310 -12.67 -1.20 -8.33
C ARG A 310 -12.94 -2.69 -8.15
N LYS A 311 -11.90 -3.53 -8.26
CA LYS A 311 -12.06 -4.99 -8.25
C LYS A 311 -11.80 -5.61 -6.89
N HIS A 312 -10.94 -5.00 -6.08
CA HIS A 312 -10.42 -5.60 -4.87
C HIS A 312 -10.63 -4.76 -3.61
N ASN A 313 -11.37 -3.64 -3.71
CA ASN A 313 -11.61 -2.71 -2.60
C ASN A 313 -10.33 -2.25 -1.88
N ILE A 314 -9.24 -2.04 -2.64
CA ILE A 314 -7.96 -1.59 -2.12
C ILE A 314 -7.72 -0.14 -2.56
N LEU A 315 -7.61 0.76 -1.60
CA LEU A 315 -7.24 2.14 -1.86
C LEU A 315 -5.73 2.29 -1.92
N VAL A 316 -5.22 2.81 -3.02
CA VAL A 316 -3.81 3.16 -3.21
C VAL A 316 -3.64 4.65 -2.94
N GLN A 317 -3.00 5.02 -1.84
CA GLN A 317 -2.78 6.42 -1.48
C GLN A 317 -1.60 7.04 -2.23
N GLU A 318 -0.56 6.25 -2.53
CA GLU A 318 0.59 6.68 -3.31
C GLU A 318 0.86 5.69 -4.47
N GLN A 319 0.93 6.19 -5.70
CA GLN A 319 1.15 5.34 -6.90
C GLN A 319 2.39 4.43 -6.80
N PRO A 320 3.56 4.87 -6.28
CA PRO A 320 4.73 3.99 -6.13
C PRO A 320 4.51 2.81 -5.17
N ALA A 321 3.49 2.84 -4.30
CA ALA A 321 3.16 1.72 -3.43
C ALA A 321 2.89 0.42 -4.21
N VAL A 322 2.31 0.53 -5.42
CA VAL A 322 2.05 -0.62 -6.32
C VAL A 322 3.36 -1.30 -6.75
N GLU A 323 4.44 -0.52 -6.96
CA GLU A 323 5.77 -1.08 -7.26
C GLU A 323 6.35 -1.79 -6.06
N VAL A 324 6.34 -1.12 -4.89
CA VAL A 324 6.89 -1.71 -3.66
C VAL A 324 6.18 -3.01 -3.32
N LEU A 325 4.86 -3.05 -3.49
CA LEU A 325 4.04 -4.25 -3.28
C LEU A 325 4.55 -5.47 -4.08
N ALA A 326 4.92 -5.27 -5.34
CA ALA A 326 5.47 -6.35 -6.18
C ALA A 326 6.81 -6.90 -5.68
N ARG A 327 7.56 -6.09 -4.94
CA ARG A 327 8.91 -6.39 -4.43
C ARG A 327 8.90 -6.97 -3.02
N VAL A 328 7.76 -6.93 -2.33
CA VAL A 328 7.61 -7.45 -0.97
C VAL A 328 8.04 -8.90 -0.91
N ASP A 329 8.96 -9.20 0.00
CA ASP A 329 9.47 -10.53 0.33
C ASP A 329 9.20 -10.93 1.79
N VAL A 330 8.85 -9.95 2.65
CA VAL A 330 8.41 -10.17 4.03
C VAL A 330 7.13 -9.39 4.28
N VAL A 331 6.09 -10.06 4.80
CA VAL A 331 4.86 -9.41 5.29
C VAL A 331 4.79 -9.61 6.80
N CYS A 332 4.85 -8.51 7.52
CA CYS A 332 4.62 -8.46 8.96
C CYS A 332 3.19 -8.00 9.22
N PHE A 333 2.52 -8.58 10.19
CA PHE A 333 1.16 -8.19 10.54
C PHE A 333 0.86 -8.45 12.02
N ASP A 334 -0.11 -7.70 12.55
CA ASP A 334 -0.69 -8.01 13.86
C ASP A 334 -1.63 -9.23 13.73
N LYS A 335 -1.72 -10.03 14.79
CA LYS A 335 -2.64 -11.18 14.87
C LYS A 335 -4.09 -10.73 14.69
N THR A 336 -4.48 -9.74 15.52
CA THR A 336 -5.88 -9.29 15.66
C THR A 336 -6.33 -8.51 14.42
N GLY A 337 -7.55 -8.78 13.95
CA GLY A 337 -8.07 -8.13 12.73
C GLY A 337 -7.46 -8.61 11.42
N THR A 338 -6.34 -9.36 11.45
CA THR A 338 -5.65 -9.88 10.25
C THR A 338 -5.84 -11.39 10.11
N LEU A 339 -5.23 -12.20 11.00
CA LEU A 339 -5.43 -13.67 11.02
C LEU A 339 -6.76 -14.05 11.66
N THR A 340 -7.23 -13.23 12.60
CA THR A 340 -8.49 -13.45 13.32
C THR A 340 -9.53 -12.41 12.91
N GLU A 341 -10.82 -12.76 13.02
CA GLU A 341 -11.92 -11.81 12.76
C GLU A 341 -12.16 -10.85 13.94
N GLY A 342 -11.33 -10.95 14.98
CA GLY A 342 -11.52 -10.28 16.25
C GLY A 342 -12.47 -11.03 17.18
N GLY A 343 -12.30 -10.81 18.50
CA GLY A 343 -13.03 -11.56 19.51
C GLY A 343 -12.58 -13.02 19.62
N VAL A 344 -13.29 -13.75 20.48
CA VAL A 344 -13.08 -15.19 20.71
C VAL A 344 -14.38 -15.92 20.44
N ILE A 345 -14.30 -17.20 20.15
CA ILE A 345 -15.45 -18.09 20.06
C ILE A 345 -15.45 -19.07 21.24
N PHE A 346 -16.62 -19.35 21.76
CA PHE A 346 -16.78 -20.37 22.76
C PHE A 346 -16.37 -21.74 22.20
N ASP A 347 -15.52 -22.46 22.94
CA ASP A 347 -15.04 -23.77 22.55
C ASP A 347 -15.75 -24.87 23.35
N SER A 348 -15.56 -24.85 24.66
CA SER A 348 -16.11 -25.91 25.53
C SER A 348 -16.13 -25.47 27.00
N VAL A 349 -16.84 -26.25 27.83
CA VAL A 349 -16.66 -26.23 29.28
C VAL A 349 -15.89 -27.49 29.71
N ARG A 350 -14.96 -27.35 30.66
CA ARG A 350 -14.10 -28.43 31.13
C ARG A 350 -14.09 -28.53 32.65
N PRO A 351 -13.96 -29.74 33.21
CA PRO A 351 -13.80 -29.94 34.66
C PRO A 351 -12.46 -29.36 35.12
N LEU A 352 -12.36 -29.02 36.39
CA LEU A 352 -11.16 -28.41 37.01
C LEU A 352 -9.99 -29.42 37.12
N ASP A 353 -10.24 -30.72 37.07
CA ASP A 353 -9.27 -31.79 37.33
C ASP A 353 -8.67 -32.42 36.07
N THR A 354 -9.11 -32.05 34.89
CA THR A 354 -8.68 -32.71 33.63
C THR A 354 -7.98 -31.74 32.69
N VAL A 355 -6.76 -32.07 32.30
CA VAL A 355 -6.05 -31.52 31.10
C VAL A 355 -6.15 -32.60 30.02
N ALA A 356 -7.32 -32.99 29.62
CA ALA A 356 -7.45 -33.91 28.51
C ALA A 356 -7.21 -33.17 27.19
N GLU A 357 -6.30 -33.67 26.34
CA GLU A 357 -6.17 -33.30 24.96
C GLU A 357 -7.51 -33.55 24.24
N ALA A 358 -8.31 -32.52 24.11
CA ALA A 358 -9.50 -32.59 23.27
C ALA A 358 -9.16 -31.93 21.92
N GLU A 359 -8.74 -32.75 20.97
CA GLU A 359 -8.78 -32.38 19.57
C GLU A 359 -10.24 -32.45 19.08
N GLY A 360 -10.80 -31.29 18.74
CA GLY A 360 -12.12 -31.19 18.10
C GLY A 360 -13.26 -30.71 19.02
N PRO A 361 -14.38 -30.22 18.44
CA PRO A 361 -15.58 -29.92 19.18
C PRO A 361 -16.04 -31.22 19.84
N ALA A 362 -16.03 -31.25 21.18
CA ALA A 362 -16.33 -32.43 21.94
C ALA A 362 -17.77 -32.90 21.63
N ALA A 363 -17.87 -33.75 20.64
CA ALA A 363 -19.08 -34.47 20.35
C ALA A 363 -19.47 -35.38 21.53
N ASP A 364 -20.74 -35.41 21.85
CA ASP A 364 -21.52 -36.27 22.74
C ASP A 364 -20.93 -37.67 23.01
N SER A 365 -19.82 -37.78 23.72
CA SER A 365 -19.39 -39.07 24.27
C SER A 365 -20.00 -39.26 25.65
N ALA A 366 -20.47 -40.46 25.93
CA ALA A 366 -21.18 -40.81 27.18
C ALA A 366 -20.33 -40.54 28.45
N GLU A 367 -19.01 -40.53 28.38
CA GLU A 367 -18.10 -40.16 29.47
C GLU A 367 -18.14 -38.66 29.81
N HIS A 368 -18.42 -37.80 28.82
CA HIS A 368 -18.51 -36.34 29.01
C HIS A 368 -19.83 -35.88 29.64
N THR A 369 -20.85 -36.74 29.66
CA THR A 369 -22.17 -36.42 30.22
C THR A 369 -22.24 -36.65 31.75
N SER A 370 -21.41 -37.53 32.30
CA SER A 370 -21.49 -37.92 33.71
C SER A 370 -21.00 -36.81 34.68
N TRP A 371 -19.91 -36.08 34.38
CA TRP A 371 -19.41 -35.04 35.27
C TRP A 371 -20.29 -33.78 35.24
N ARG A 372 -20.93 -33.46 34.10
CA ARG A 372 -21.88 -32.32 34.01
C ARG A 372 -23.07 -32.49 34.93
N ALA A 373 -23.51 -33.75 35.17
CA ALA A 373 -24.60 -34.06 36.08
C ALA A 373 -24.25 -33.85 37.57
N SER A 374 -22.92 -33.79 37.91
CA SER A 374 -22.47 -33.52 39.28
C SER A 374 -22.26 -32.01 39.54
N LEU A 375 -22.44 -31.14 38.57
CA LEU A 375 -22.30 -29.70 38.74
C LEU A 375 -23.46 -29.09 39.53
N PRO A 376 -23.23 -28.01 40.30
CA PRO A 376 -24.31 -27.30 40.97
C PRO A 376 -25.41 -26.86 40.01
N ALA A 377 -26.67 -26.98 40.38
CA ALA A 377 -27.81 -26.57 39.53
C ALA A 377 -27.71 -25.05 39.24
N GLY A 378 -28.01 -24.68 37.97
CA GLY A 378 -27.99 -23.27 37.56
C GLY A 378 -26.69 -22.83 36.83
N TRP A 379 -25.67 -23.69 36.70
CA TRP A 379 -24.42 -23.33 36.00
C TRP A 379 -24.62 -22.95 34.52
N ASN A 380 -25.52 -23.65 33.83
CA ASN A 380 -25.84 -23.39 32.45
C ASN A 380 -26.66 -22.10 32.26
N GLU A 381 -27.61 -21.84 33.16
CA GLU A 381 -28.39 -20.62 33.22
C GLU A 381 -27.48 -19.42 33.48
N ALA A 382 -26.44 -19.57 34.33
CA ALA A 382 -25.48 -18.52 34.60
C ALA A 382 -24.64 -18.17 33.34
N LEU A 383 -24.13 -19.17 32.64
CA LEU A 383 -23.40 -18.96 31.40
C LEU A 383 -24.29 -18.36 30.30
N ALA A 384 -25.54 -18.82 30.17
CA ALA A 384 -26.52 -18.24 29.27
C ALA A 384 -26.78 -16.75 29.60
N TRP A 385 -26.94 -16.44 30.89
CA TRP A 385 -27.14 -15.02 31.29
C TRP A 385 -25.94 -14.16 30.98
N PHE A 386 -24.70 -14.56 31.30
CA PHE A 386 -23.49 -13.81 31.01
C PHE A 386 -23.31 -13.56 29.50
N GLY A 387 -23.75 -14.49 28.66
CA GLY A 387 -23.72 -14.36 27.21
C GLY A 387 -24.72 -13.34 26.64
N HIS A 388 -25.89 -13.21 27.27
CA HIS A 388 -26.99 -12.36 26.80
C HIS A 388 -27.13 -11.03 27.57
N ASP A 389 -26.21 -10.73 28.51
CA ASP A 389 -26.20 -9.44 29.19
C ASP A 389 -25.95 -8.31 28.17
N GLU A 390 -26.80 -7.27 28.18
CA GLU A 390 -26.65 -6.09 27.31
C GLU A 390 -25.30 -5.39 27.48
N ASN A 391 -24.65 -5.54 28.66
CA ASN A 391 -23.34 -4.99 28.96
C ASN A 391 -22.20 -6.05 28.88
N ALA A 392 -22.47 -7.21 28.28
CA ALA A 392 -21.47 -8.27 28.14
C ALA A 392 -20.22 -7.77 27.41
N ASN A 393 -19.05 -8.05 27.96
CA ASN A 393 -17.81 -7.85 27.22
C ASN A 393 -17.72 -8.89 26.07
N PRO A 394 -16.85 -8.69 25.05
CA PRO A 394 -16.77 -9.58 23.90
C PRO A 394 -16.53 -11.06 24.24
N THR A 395 -15.82 -11.35 25.35
CA THR A 395 -15.57 -12.72 25.81
C THR A 395 -16.84 -13.37 26.38
N ALA A 396 -17.59 -12.63 27.20
CA ALA A 396 -18.84 -13.10 27.73
C ALA A 396 -19.90 -13.28 26.63
N ALA A 397 -20.00 -12.33 25.71
CA ALA A 397 -20.92 -12.40 24.56
C ALA A 397 -20.67 -13.64 23.67
N ALA A 398 -19.45 -14.14 23.59
CA ALA A 398 -19.11 -15.36 22.85
C ALA A 398 -19.77 -16.63 23.43
N LEU A 399 -20.24 -16.59 24.68
CA LEU A 399 -20.98 -17.69 25.30
C LEU A 399 -22.30 -18.00 24.59
N THR A 400 -22.90 -17.05 23.91
CA THR A 400 -24.12 -17.27 23.09
C THR A 400 -23.92 -18.37 22.04
N GLY A 401 -22.67 -18.60 21.58
CA GLY A 401 -22.35 -19.70 20.67
C GLY A 401 -22.54 -21.09 21.28
N GLY A 402 -22.41 -21.24 22.61
CA GLY A 402 -22.65 -22.49 23.34
C GLY A 402 -23.99 -22.53 24.08
N PHE A 403 -24.53 -21.36 24.40
CA PHE A 403 -25.75 -21.15 25.17
C PHE A 403 -26.66 -20.17 24.44
N PRO A 404 -27.36 -20.62 23.35
CA PRO A 404 -28.09 -19.72 22.47
C PRO A 404 -29.38 -19.13 23.08
N ASP A 405 -29.95 -19.84 24.08
CA ASP A 405 -31.20 -19.44 24.74
C ASP A 405 -30.88 -18.54 25.94
N ALA A 406 -31.57 -17.39 26.02
CA ALA A 406 -31.42 -16.51 27.16
C ALA A 406 -31.93 -17.16 28.45
N SER A 407 -31.23 -16.89 29.57
CA SER A 407 -31.65 -17.40 30.88
C SER A 407 -33.02 -16.81 31.28
N SER A 408 -33.91 -17.69 31.76
CA SER A 408 -35.19 -17.29 32.34
C SER A 408 -35.17 -17.15 33.88
N ALA A 409 -34.00 -17.35 34.52
CA ALA A 409 -33.82 -17.28 35.95
C ALA A 409 -34.03 -15.87 36.52
N SER A 410 -34.69 -15.80 37.70
CA SER A 410 -34.95 -14.52 38.36
C SER A 410 -33.68 -13.95 39.03
N VAL A 411 -33.22 -12.84 38.54
CA VAL A 411 -32.03 -12.15 39.04
C VAL A 411 -32.34 -11.36 40.34
N SER A 412 -31.46 -11.46 41.35
CA SER A 412 -31.53 -10.72 42.61
C SER A 412 -30.37 -9.74 42.82
N GLY A 413 -29.27 -9.93 42.10
CA GLY A 413 -28.12 -9.03 42.18
C GLY A 413 -27.19 -9.18 40.99
N ILE A 414 -26.58 -8.06 40.57
CA ILE A 414 -25.59 -8.03 39.45
C ILE A 414 -24.36 -7.27 39.90
N VAL A 415 -23.19 -7.84 39.66
CA VAL A 415 -21.88 -7.17 39.79
C VAL A 415 -21.28 -7.07 38.38
N PRO A 416 -21.25 -5.88 37.76
CA PRO A 416 -20.74 -5.71 36.40
C PRO A 416 -19.24 -6.04 36.33
N PHE A 417 -18.78 -6.38 35.11
CA PHE A 417 -17.37 -6.67 34.87
C PHE A 417 -16.49 -5.45 35.18
N SER A 418 -15.35 -5.70 35.83
CA SER A 418 -14.30 -4.70 36.04
C SER A 418 -12.97 -5.23 35.51
N SER A 419 -12.31 -4.45 34.68
CA SER A 419 -10.96 -4.76 34.17
C SER A 419 -9.92 -4.84 35.30
N ALA A 420 -10.08 -4.06 36.35
CA ALA A 420 -9.19 -4.06 37.53
C ALA A 420 -9.33 -5.34 38.36
N LEU A 421 -10.55 -5.85 38.51
CA LEU A 421 -10.83 -7.05 39.33
C LEU A 421 -10.93 -8.32 38.51
N ARG A 422 -11.13 -8.21 37.18
CA ARG A 422 -11.14 -9.29 36.21
C ARG A 422 -12.23 -10.36 36.42
N PHE A 423 -13.38 -9.97 37.03
CA PHE A 423 -14.55 -10.81 37.13
C PHE A 423 -15.84 -10.01 37.06
N SER A 424 -16.94 -10.73 36.79
CA SER A 424 -18.35 -10.30 36.94
C SER A 424 -19.12 -11.32 37.74
N ALA A 425 -20.24 -10.96 38.34
CA ALA A 425 -21.09 -11.89 39.10
C ALA A 425 -22.55 -11.58 38.88
N ILE A 426 -23.37 -12.64 39.03
CA ILE A 426 -24.84 -12.58 39.04
C ILE A 426 -25.36 -13.44 40.18
N GLU A 427 -26.42 -13.01 40.82
CA GLU A 427 -27.12 -13.74 41.85
C GLU A 427 -28.54 -14.09 41.38
N PHE A 428 -28.87 -15.39 41.38
CA PHE A 428 -30.21 -15.87 41.15
C PHE A 428 -30.92 -16.17 42.47
N LYS A 429 -32.22 -15.94 42.52
CA LYS A 429 -33.02 -16.16 43.70
C LYS A 429 -32.97 -17.63 44.20
N ASP A 430 -32.90 -18.56 43.30
CA ASP A 430 -33.06 -19.98 43.58
C ASP A 430 -31.73 -20.79 43.56
N SER A 431 -30.65 -20.25 42.98
CA SER A 431 -29.40 -20.99 42.79
C SER A 431 -28.14 -20.24 43.24
N GLY A 432 -28.29 -19.14 44.03
CA GLY A 432 -27.19 -18.42 44.62
C GLY A 432 -26.42 -17.57 43.61
N ALA A 433 -25.17 -17.21 43.95
CA ALA A 433 -24.34 -16.31 43.15
C ALA A 433 -23.36 -17.08 42.26
N TRP A 434 -23.22 -16.62 41.01
CA TRP A 434 -22.30 -17.18 40.02
C TRP A 434 -21.32 -16.09 39.61
N LEU A 435 -20.01 -16.42 39.59
CA LEU A 435 -18.93 -15.53 39.23
C LEU A 435 -18.24 -16.05 37.97
N LEU A 436 -18.06 -15.21 36.96
CA LEU A 436 -17.28 -15.49 35.76
C LEU A 436 -16.07 -14.59 35.71
N GLY A 437 -14.87 -15.16 35.75
CA GLY A 437 -13.67 -14.36 35.85
C GLY A 437 -12.40 -15.03 35.35
N ALA A 438 -11.31 -14.26 35.32
CA ALA A 438 -9.98 -14.77 34.98
C ALA A 438 -9.47 -15.75 36.07
N PRO A 439 -8.66 -16.77 35.70
CA PRO A 439 -8.08 -17.72 36.65
C PRO A 439 -7.31 -17.03 37.77
N GLU A 440 -6.62 -15.92 37.47
CA GLU A 440 -5.84 -15.16 38.46
C GLU A 440 -6.71 -14.47 39.51
N ALA A 441 -7.97 -14.18 39.19
CA ALA A 441 -8.92 -13.55 40.09
C ALA A 441 -9.65 -14.57 40.99
N LEU A 442 -10.06 -15.70 40.43
CA LEU A 442 -10.96 -16.67 41.09
C LEU A 442 -10.27 -17.91 41.69
N LEU A 443 -9.00 -18.17 41.29
CA LEU A 443 -8.22 -19.32 41.79
C LEU A 443 -7.08 -18.86 42.70
N ALA A 444 -6.86 -19.64 43.76
CA ALA A 444 -5.79 -19.38 44.72
C ALA A 444 -4.39 -19.46 44.07
N LYS A 445 -3.46 -18.62 44.51
CA LYS A 445 -2.07 -18.72 44.05
C LYS A 445 -1.48 -20.07 44.45
N GLY A 446 -0.91 -20.81 43.49
CA GLY A 446 -0.28 -22.10 43.70
C GLY A 446 -1.28 -23.26 43.80
N SER A 447 -2.57 -23.08 43.48
CA SER A 447 -3.52 -24.18 43.39
C SER A 447 -3.31 -24.98 42.10
N ALA A 448 -3.61 -26.27 42.16
CA ALA A 448 -3.49 -27.15 40.99
C ALA A 448 -4.39 -26.72 39.82
N GLU A 449 -5.54 -26.14 40.13
CA GLU A 449 -6.49 -25.61 39.14
C GLU A 449 -5.87 -24.42 38.40
N ARG A 450 -5.10 -23.56 39.10
CA ARG A 450 -4.43 -22.41 38.47
C ARG A 450 -3.27 -22.86 37.60
N GLU A 451 -2.53 -23.89 37.97
CA GLU A 451 -1.49 -24.49 37.14
C GLU A 451 -2.10 -25.09 35.85
N ARG A 452 -3.24 -25.80 35.99
CA ARG A 452 -3.97 -26.34 34.82
C ARG A 452 -4.54 -25.26 33.90
N ALA A 453 -5.05 -24.18 34.47
CA ALA A 453 -5.45 -23.02 33.63
C ALA A 453 -4.25 -22.42 32.85
N ALA A 454 -3.06 -22.41 33.46
CA ALA A 454 -1.85 -21.97 32.77
C ALA A 454 -1.41 -22.95 31.67
N GLU A 455 -1.56 -24.29 31.90
CA GLU A 455 -1.31 -25.31 30.87
C GLU A 455 -2.26 -25.16 29.67
N LEU A 456 -3.58 -24.95 29.94
CA LEU A 456 -4.56 -24.68 28.89
C LEU A 456 -4.22 -23.39 28.11
N ALA A 457 -3.76 -22.35 28.82
CA ALA A 457 -3.32 -21.12 28.19
C ALA A 457 -2.04 -21.32 27.33
N ALA A 458 -1.13 -22.23 27.73
CA ALA A 458 0.04 -22.62 26.96
C ALA A 458 -0.32 -23.39 25.66
N LEU A 459 -1.50 -24.01 25.62
CA LEU A 459 -2.07 -24.59 24.38
C LEU A 459 -2.76 -23.51 23.48
N GLY A 460 -2.73 -22.24 23.87
CA GLY A 460 -3.35 -21.16 23.12
C GLY A 460 -4.85 -20.97 23.37
N LEU A 461 -5.38 -21.63 24.41
CA LEU A 461 -6.79 -21.55 24.78
C LEU A 461 -6.99 -20.43 25.80
N ARG A 462 -7.96 -19.56 25.57
CA ARG A 462 -8.34 -18.54 26.56
C ARG A 462 -9.27 -19.20 27.60
N THR A 463 -8.78 -19.28 28.82
CA THR A 463 -9.49 -19.98 29.92
C THR A 463 -10.10 -18.96 30.88
N MET A 464 -11.38 -19.11 31.18
CA MET A 464 -12.07 -18.43 32.30
C MET A 464 -12.56 -19.47 33.32
N VAL A 465 -12.87 -19.01 34.50
CA VAL A 465 -13.38 -19.84 35.58
C VAL A 465 -14.81 -19.40 35.88
N LEU A 466 -15.70 -20.39 35.96
CA LEU A 466 -17.00 -20.20 36.57
C LEU A 466 -16.92 -20.69 38.03
N ALA A 467 -17.27 -19.82 38.99
CA ALA A 467 -17.32 -20.12 40.43
C ALA A 467 -18.74 -19.92 40.96
N HIS A 468 -19.06 -20.60 42.02
CA HIS A 468 -20.37 -20.54 42.71
C HIS A 468 -20.17 -20.09 44.17
N ALA A 469 -21.10 -19.25 44.65
CA ALA A 469 -21.17 -18.78 46.03
C ALA A 469 -22.62 -18.71 46.50
N SER A 470 -22.86 -18.60 47.81
CA SER A 470 -24.22 -18.51 48.38
C SER A 470 -24.93 -17.20 47.99
N ALA A 471 -24.19 -16.07 47.95
CA ALA A 471 -24.71 -14.77 47.60
C ALA A 471 -23.57 -13.82 47.13
N VAL A 472 -23.88 -12.75 46.41
CA VAL A 472 -22.95 -11.63 46.14
C VAL A 472 -22.70 -10.83 47.43
N VAL A 473 -21.52 -10.22 47.53
CA VAL A 473 -21.22 -9.34 48.68
C VAL A 473 -21.97 -8.03 48.52
N ARG A 474 -22.63 -7.57 49.59
CA ARG A 474 -23.42 -6.35 49.65
C ARG A 474 -22.83 -5.32 50.59
N ASN A 475 -23.09 -4.05 50.34
CA ASN A 475 -22.74 -2.96 51.22
C ASN A 475 -23.81 -2.74 52.32
N GLU A 476 -23.62 -1.74 53.19
CA GLU A 476 -24.57 -1.40 54.26
C GLU A 476 -25.96 -0.95 53.76
N LYS A 477 -26.06 -0.61 52.45
CA LYS A 477 -27.32 -0.22 51.76
C LYS A 477 -27.96 -1.36 51.00
N ASP A 478 -27.50 -2.61 51.21
CA ASP A 478 -27.94 -3.81 50.52
C ASP A 478 -27.72 -3.79 48.98
N GLU A 479 -26.74 -3.00 48.51
CA GLU A 479 -26.35 -2.94 47.12
C GLU A 479 -25.17 -3.90 46.85
N PRO A 480 -25.19 -4.71 45.75
CA PRO A 480 -24.07 -5.56 45.36
C PRO A 480 -22.79 -4.75 45.16
N ILE A 481 -21.66 -5.23 45.66
CA ILE A 481 -20.34 -4.61 45.52
C ILE A 481 -19.34 -5.51 44.82
N GLN A 482 -18.36 -4.95 44.17
CA GLN A 482 -17.30 -5.64 43.42
C GLN A 482 -16.28 -6.29 44.35
N LYS A 483 -16.71 -7.35 45.08
CA LYS A 483 -15.88 -8.13 45.99
C LYS A 483 -16.22 -9.61 45.84
N ILE A 484 -15.19 -10.46 45.82
CA ILE A 484 -15.35 -11.91 45.73
C ILE A 484 -15.87 -12.42 47.08
N PRO A 485 -16.99 -13.18 47.12
CA PRO A 485 -17.48 -13.85 48.31
C PRO A 485 -16.42 -14.79 48.90
N SER A 486 -16.36 -14.91 50.22
CA SER A 486 -15.39 -15.78 50.91
C SER A 486 -15.67 -17.27 50.74
N ASP A 487 -16.91 -17.62 50.40
CA ASP A 487 -17.39 -18.97 50.10
C ASP A 487 -17.41 -19.32 48.61
N ALA A 488 -16.87 -18.45 47.76
CA ALA A 488 -16.78 -18.70 46.33
C ALA A 488 -15.90 -19.91 46.02
N ALA A 489 -16.49 -20.94 45.45
CA ALA A 489 -15.84 -22.18 45.07
C ALA A 489 -15.80 -22.31 43.54
N PRO A 490 -14.62 -22.55 42.92
CA PRO A 490 -14.52 -22.78 41.47
C PRO A 490 -15.27 -24.05 41.10
N VAL A 491 -15.97 -24.00 39.96
CA VAL A 491 -16.87 -25.09 39.49
C VAL A 491 -16.35 -25.74 38.21
N LEU A 492 -15.96 -24.92 37.20
CA LEU A 492 -15.50 -25.42 35.92
C LEU A 492 -14.65 -24.35 35.18
N PHE A 493 -13.91 -24.80 34.20
CA PHE A 493 -13.28 -23.95 33.20
C PHE A 493 -14.21 -23.67 32.02
N VAL A 494 -14.26 -22.43 31.60
CA VAL A 494 -14.90 -21.98 30.36
C VAL A 494 -13.81 -21.64 29.35
N ILE A 495 -13.79 -22.39 28.26
CA ILE A 495 -12.71 -22.32 27.27
C ILE A 495 -13.19 -21.59 26.02
N PHE A 496 -12.35 -20.69 25.60
CA PHE A 496 -12.53 -19.98 24.34
C PHE A 496 -11.28 -20.15 23.47
N ARG A 497 -11.47 -20.10 22.18
CA ARG A 497 -10.39 -20.08 21.18
C ARG A 497 -10.46 -18.84 20.32
N GLU A 498 -9.34 -18.50 19.73
CA GLU A 498 -9.27 -17.41 18.77
C GLU A 498 -10.14 -17.72 17.55
N ASN A 499 -10.85 -16.70 17.06
CA ASN A 499 -11.65 -16.79 15.85
C ASN A 499 -10.76 -16.60 14.62
N VAL A 500 -9.99 -17.64 14.25
CA VAL A 500 -9.12 -17.62 13.08
C VAL A 500 -9.98 -17.61 11.82
N ARG A 501 -9.65 -16.72 10.87
CA ARG A 501 -10.39 -16.59 9.60
C ARG A 501 -10.35 -17.89 8.80
N ALA A 502 -11.46 -18.26 8.23
CA ALA A 502 -11.57 -19.49 7.44
C ALA A 502 -10.69 -19.49 6.16
N ASP A 503 -10.40 -18.30 5.60
CA ASP A 503 -9.57 -18.10 4.42
C ASP A 503 -8.06 -17.98 4.73
N ALA A 504 -7.67 -17.89 6.01
CA ALA A 504 -6.27 -17.69 6.41
C ALA A 504 -5.31 -18.78 5.91
N PRO A 505 -5.63 -20.10 5.97
CA PRO A 505 -4.72 -21.13 5.49
C PRO A 505 -4.42 -21.03 3.99
N GLU A 506 -5.42 -20.71 3.16
CA GLU A 506 -5.25 -20.55 1.72
C GLU A 506 -4.34 -19.34 1.39
N ILE A 507 -4.48 -18.25 2.14
CA ILE A 507 -3.67 -17.04 1.99
C ILE A 507 -2.21 -17.30 2.39
N VAL A 508 -1.99 -17.99 3.53
CA VAL A 508 -0.66 -18.36 4.01
C VAL A 508 0.06 -19.22 2.97
N GLU A 509 -0.61 -20.26 2.46
CA GLU A 509 -0.06 -21.13 1.43
C GLU A 509 0.24 -20.36 0.13
N TYR A 510 -0.60 -19.39 -0.27
CA TYR A 510 -0.34 -18.53 -1.42
C TYR A 510 0.97 -17.75 -1.23
N PHE A 511 1.16 -17.08 -0.10
CA PHE A 511 2.37 -16.30 0.16
C PHE A 511 3.63 -17.18 0.20
N HIS A 512 3.54 -18.35 0.83
CA HIS A 512 4.63 -19.32 0.86
C HIS A 512 5.05 -19.72 -0.57
N ARG A 513 4.11 -20.09 -1.44
CA ARG A 513 4.38 -20.42 -2.86
C ARG A 513 4.96 -19.23 -3.62
N GLN A 514 4.59 -18.01 -3.26
CA GLN A 514 5.13 -16.79 -3.87
C GLN A 514 6.51 -16.41 -3.33
N GLY A 515 7.07 -17.16 -2.37
CA GLY A 515 8.36 -16.89 -1.73
C GLY A 515 8.33 -15.64 -0.85
N VAL A 516 7.20 -15.35 -0.24
CA VAL A 516 7.01 -14.26 0.71
C VAL A 516 6.94 -14.84 2.12
N THR A 517 7.82 -14.38 3.00
CA THR A 517 7.84 -14.79 4.41
C THR A 517 6.78 -14.03 5.18
N LEU A 518 5.97 -14.74 5.97
CA LEU A 518 4.97 -14.14 6.84
C LEU A 518 5.49 -14.10 8.28
N LYS A 519 5.32 -12.96 8.96
CA LYS A 519 5.72 -12.77 10.37
C LYS A 519 4.58 -12.11 11.15
N VAL A 520 4.29 -12.67 12.34
CA VAL A 520 3.26 -12.15 13.25
C VAL A 520 3.91 -11.40 14.40
N PHE A 521 3.53 -10.13 14.61
CA PHE A 521 3.97 -9.26 15.71
C PHE A 521 2.74 -8.85 16.53
N SER A 522 2.48 -9.52 17.65
CA SER A 522 1.29 -9.28 18.45
C SER A 522 1.64 -8.83 19.88
N GLY A 523 0.80 -8.01 20.49
CA GLY A 523 0.85 -7.69 21.91
C GLY A 523 0.39 -8.83 22.82
N ASP A 524 -0.25 -9.85 22.23
CA ASP A 524 -0.81 -10.98 22.97
C ASP A 524 0.25 -11.97 23.46
N ASN A 525 -0.17 -12.90 24.33
CA ASN A 525 0.68 -13.97 24.84
C ASN A 525 1.24 -14.81 23.67
N PRO A 526 2.57 -15.10 23.64
CA PRO A 526 3.21 -15.85 22.55
C PRO A 526 2.59 -17.21 22.26
N PHE A 527 2.07 -17.92 23.24
CA PHE A 527 1.40 -19.21 23.05
C PHE A 527 0.08 -19.07 22.29
N THR A 528 -0.71 -18.04 22.62
CA THR A 528 -1.97 -17.76 21.90
C THR A 528 -1.69 -17.37 20.44
N VAL A 529 -0.63 -16.57 20.21
CA VAL A 529 -0.21 -16.18 18.86
C VAL A 529 0.26 -17.39 18.06
N ALA A 530 1.05 -18.30 18.69
CA ALA A 530 1.52 -19.53 18.05
C ALA A 530 0.35 -20.46 17.67
N ALA A 531 -0.63 -20.61 18.55
CA ALA A 531 -1.81 -21.45 18.28
C ALA A 531 -2.63 -20.91 17.10
N ALA A 532 -2.88 -19.60 17.05
CA ALA A 532 -3.57 -18.95 15.94
C ALA A 532 -2.78 -19.07 14.62
N ALA A 533 -1.47 -18.86 14.66
CA ALA A 533 -0.58 -19.00 13.51
C ALA A 533 -0.53 -20.43 12.97
N LYS A 534 -0.48 -21.44 13.87
CA LYS A 534 -0.53 -22.87 13.51
C LYS A 534 -1.86 -23.23 12.84
N THR A 535 -2.97 -22.75 13.39
CA THR A 535 -4.31 -22.95 12.80
C THR A 535 -4.42 -22.30 11.42
N ALA A 536 -3.76 -21.15 11.21
CA ALA A 536 -3.68 -20.49 9.92
C ALA A 536 -2.67 -21.15 8.95
N GLY A 537 -1.98 -22.23 9.34
CA GLY A 537 -1.04 -22.97 8.49
C GLY A 537 0.35 -22.32 8.36
N MET A 538 0.72 -21.41 9.26
CA MET A 538 2.07 -20.83 9.28
C MET A 538 3.12 -21.81 9.82
N ASP A 539 4.36 -21.66 9.38
CA ASP A 539 5.47 -22.42 9.95
C ASP A 539 5.79 -21.95 11.38
N THR A 540 5.54 -22.85 12.32
CA THR A 540 5.77 -22.65 13.76
C THR A 540 7.00 -23.43 14.27
N SER A 541 7.80 -24.02 13.40
CA SER A 541 8.92 -24.91 13.77
C SER A 541 10.01 -24.23 14.60
N ALA A 542 10.24 -22.94 14.37
CA ALA A 542 11.19 -22.13 15.14
C ALA A 542 10.67 -21.72 16.53
N GLY A 543 9.39 -22.01 16.85
CA GLY A 543 8.71 -21.59 18.06
C GLY A 543 8.26 -20.13 18.04
N ALA A 544 7.56 -19.72 19.11
CA ALA A 544 7.16 -18.32 19.34
C ALA A 544 8.13 -17.66 20.32
N VAL A 545 8.46 -16.43 20.06
CA VAL A 545 9.35 -15.61 20.90
C VAL A 545 8.50 -14.71 21.81
N ASP A 546 8.83 -14.69 23.08
CA ASP A 546 8.33 -13.70 24.03
C ASP A 546 9.16 -12.41 23.94
N ALA A 547 8.63 -11.40 23.25
CA ALA A 547 9.35 -10.17 23.00
C ALA A 547 9.60 -9.34 24.28
N SER A 548 8.86 -9.59 25.35
CA SER A 548 9.12 -8.92 26.65
C SER A 548 10.47 -9.32 27.26
N THR A 549 11.08 -10.45 26.81
CA THR A 549 12.42 -10.88 27.21
C THR A 549 13.54 -10.29 26.38
N LEU A 550 13.21 -9.63 25.28
CA LEU A 550 14.16 -9.00 24.34
C LEU A 550 14.27 -7.50 24.63
N PRO A 551 15.43 -6.87 24.32
CA PRO A 551 15.55 -5.43 24.37
C PRO A 551 14.63 -4.74 23.37
N GLU A 552 14.32 -3.46 23.60
CA GLU A 552 13.51 -2.68 22.65
C GLU A 552 14.22 -2.44 21.31
N ASP A 553 15.56 -2.43 21.29
CA ASP A 553 16.40 -2.22 20.12
C ASP A 553 17.72 -3.00 20.27
N GLY A 554 18.41 -3.19 19.15
CA GLY A 554 19.75 -3.77 19.13
C GLY A 554 19.87 -5.10 18.39
N PRO A 555 21.10 -5.69 18.41
CA PRO A 555 21.40 -6.87 17.58
C PRO A 555 20.61 -8.12 17.98
N GLU A 556 20.23 -8.28 19.23
CA GLU A 556 19.46 -9.45 19.69
C GLU A 556 18.04 -9.42 19.13
N LEU A 557 17.39 -8.24 19.15
CA LEU A 557 16.08 -8.04 18.54
C LEU A 557 16.14 -8.26 17.02
N ALA A 558 17.18 -7.73 16.37
CA ALA A 558 17.38 -7.85 14.94
C ALA A 558 17.63 -9.31 14.51
N GLU A 559 18.35 -10.10 15.30
CA GLU A 559 18.57 -11.53 15.04
C GLU A 559 17.31 -12.35 15.26
N ALA A 560 16.56 -12.09 16.35
CA ALA A 560 15.29 -12.72 16.60
C ALA A 560 14.29 -12.43 15.45
N ALA A 561 14.19 -11.16 15.02
CA ALA A 561 13.31 -10.75 13.91
C ALA A 561 13.66 -11.47 12.59
N ALA A 562 14.93 -11.81 12.35
CA ALA A 562 15.36 -12.54 11.16
C ALA A 562 15.06 -14.03 11.22
N THR A 563 15.25 -14.67 12.38
CA THR A 563 15.23 -16.13 12.53
C THR A 563 13.86 -16.70 12.89
N HIS A 564 12.98 -15.92 13.53
CA HIS A 564 11.66 -16.35 13.97
C HIS A 564 10.53 -15.65 13.22
N ASN A 565 9.36 -16.30 13.17
CA ASN A 565 8.20 -15.79 12.45
C ASN A 565 7.04 -15.37 13.37
N ILE A 566 7.09 -15.76 14.65
CA ILE A 566 5.98 -15.57 15.59
C ILE A 566 6.50 -14.89 16.85
N PHE A 567 5.92 -13.74 17.18
CA PHE A 567 6.29 -12.93 18.34
C PHE A 567 5.05 -12.54 19.12
N GLY A 568 5.10 -12.75 20.44
CA GLY A 568 4.07 -12.29 21.39
C GLY A 568 4.63 -11.24 22.34
N ARG A 569 3.76 -10.48 23.01
CA ARG A 569 4.08 -9.36 23.92
C ARG A 569 5.01 -8.31 23.30
N VAL A 570 4.83 -8.05 22.02
CA VAL A 570 5.64 -7.08 21.27
C VAL A 570 5.17 -5.66 21.58
N SER A 571 6.06 -4.81 22.04
CA SER A 571 5.75 -3.38 22.21
C SER A 571 5.67 -2.66 20.87
N PRO A 572 4.97 -1.51 20.77
CA PRO A 572 4.91 -0.72 19.54
C PRO A 572 6.29 -0.31 19.03
N GLU A 573 7.21 0.01 19.95
CA GLU A 573 8.58 0.39 19.63
C GLU A 573 9.39 -0.82 19.09
N GLN A 574 9.22 -2.01 19.69
CA GLN A 574 9.82 -3.23 19.17
C GLN A 574 9.28 -3.58 17.79
N LYS A 575 7.96 -3.45 17.52
CA LYS A 575 7.38 -3.66 16.17
C LYS A 575 8.09 -2.78 15.13
N LYS A 576 8.28 -1.50 15.44
CA LYS A 576 9.02 -0.56 14.58
C LYS A 576 10.45 -1.01 14.35
N ASN A 577 11.19 -1.33 15.41
CA ASN A 577 12.62 -1.66 15.34
C ASN A 577 12.86 -3.00 14.63
N MET A 578 11.99 -3.99 14.81
CA MET A 578 12.01 -5.25 14.04
C MET A 578 11.82 -5.00 12.54
N VAL A 579 10.87 -4.13 12.15
CA VAL A 579 10.66 -3.74 10.74
C VAL A 579 11.90 -3.05 10.18
N ILE A 580 12.53 -2.14 10.93
CA ILE A 580 13.75 -1.45 10.52
C ILE A 580 14.89 -2.46 10.34
N ALA A 581 15.11 -3.37 11.30
CA ALA A 581 16.15 -4.38 11.26
C ALA A 581 16.03 -5.32 10.06
N LEU A 582 14.80 -5.73 9.70
CA LEU A 582 14.55 -6.53 8.48
C LEU A 582 14.91 -5.76 7.21
N LYS A 583 14.58 -4.45 7.15
CA LYS A 583 14.92 -3.59 6.00
C LYS A 583 16.44 -3.39 5.87
N GLU A 584 17.15 -3.20 6.97
CA GLU A 584 18.62 -3.06 6.98
C GLU A 584 19.31 -4.32 6.49
N ARG A 585 18.71 -5.50 6.67
CA ARG A 585 19.16 -6.78 6.09
C ARG A 585 18.82 -6.94 4.61
N GLY A 586 18.17 -5.93 4.00
CA GLY A 586 17.88 -5.89 2.57
C GLY A 586 16.50 -6.41 2.18
N HIS A 587 15.64 -6.73 3.14
CA HIS A 587 14.26 -7.15 2.88
C HIS A 587 13.35 -5.98 2.49
N VAL A 588 12.37 -6.26 1.64
CA VAL A 588 11.28 -5.34 1.30
C VAL A 588 10.06 -5.71 2.16
N VAL A 589 9.93 -5.01 3.28
CA VAL A 589 8.96 -5.34 4.32
C VAL A 589 7.64 -4.62 4.08
N ALA A 590 6.54 -5.37 3.99
CA ALA A 590 5.20 -4.84 4.17
C ALA A 590 4.78 -5.03 5.64
N MET A 591 4.10 -4.06 6.22
CA MET A 591 3.47 -4.15 7.54
C MET A 591 1.99 -3.87 7.42
N THR A 592 1.14 -4.76 7.95
CA THR A 592 -0.30 -4.52 8.06
C THR A 592 -0.70 -4.36 9.52
N GLY A 593 -1.68 -3.51 9.77
CA GLY A 593 -2.25 -3.32 11.09
C GLY A 593 -3.53 -2.49 11.05
N ASP A 594 -4.34 -2.60 12.09
CA ASP A 594 -5.57 -1.83 12.30
C ASP A 594 -5.46 -0.95 13.55
N GLY A 595 -4.59 -1.31 14.48
CA GLY A 595 -4.35 -0.59 15.72
C GLY A 595 -3.50 0.67 15.53
N ILE A 596 -3.66 1.56 16.48
CA ILE A 596 -2.84 2.76 16.64
C ILE A 596 -1.39 2.36 16.95
N ASN A 597 -1.21 1.28 17.69
CA ASN A 597 0.09 0.70 18.08
C ASN A 597 0.94 0.25 16.90
N ASP A 598 0.32 0.01 15.75
CA ASP A 598 1.01 -0.38 14.52
C ASP A 598 1.49 0.80 13.68
N ALA A 599 0.99 2.02 13.95
CA ALA A 599 1.24 3.20 13.11
C ALA A 599 2.73 3.49 12.91
N LEU A 600 3.56 3.32 13.96
CA LEU A 600 5.01 3.51 13.86
C LEU A 600 5.66 2.44 12.96
N ALA A 601 5.28 1.18 13.12
CA ALA A 601 5.79 0.09 12.28
C ALA A 601 5.34 0.24 10.82
N LEU A 602 4.06 0.60 10.58
CA LEU A 602 3.53 0.88 9.23
C LEU A 602 4.31 2.01 8.53
N LYS A 603 4.61 3.09 9.26
CA LYS A 603 5.37 4.23 8.75
C LYS A 603 6.77 3.85 8.32
N HIS A 604 7.48 3.03 9.11
CA HIS A 604 8.86 2.62 8.86
C HIS A 604 8.97 1.45 7.88
N ALA A 605 7.90 0.70 7.64
CA ALA A 605 7.86 -0.35 6.64
C ALA A 605 8.16 0.18 5.23
N SER A 606 8.63 -0.69 4.34
CA SER A 606 8.74 -0.35 2.91
C SER A 606 7.35 -0.09 2.33
N LEU A 607 6.32 -0.79 2.86
CA LEU A 607 4.93 -0.63 2.50
C LEU A 607 4.04 -0.79 3.75
N GLY A 608 3.49 0.31 4.26
CA GLY A 608 2.46 0.29 5.29
C GLY A 608 1.07 0.06 4.67
N ILE A 609 0.31 -0.87 5.23
CA ILE A 609 -1.02 -1.28 4.77
C ILE A 609 -1.99 -1.20 5.95
N ALA A 610 -2.98 -0.31 5.90
CA ALA A 610 -4.01 -0.22 6.93
C ALA A 610 -5.23 -1.08 6.57
N MET A 611 -5.87 -1.63 7.59
CA MET A 611 -7.18 -2.28 7.45
C MET A 611 -8.28 -1.23 7.34
N GLY A 612 -9.42 -1.56 6.73
CA GLY A 612 -10.53 -0.62 6.51
C GLY A 612 -11.17 -0.09 7.80
N ASN A 613 -11.14 -0.90 8.87
CA ASN A 613 -11.55 -0.53 10.21
C ASN A 613 -10.48 0.19 11.03
N ALA A 614 -9.26 0.37 10.48
CA ALA A 614 -8.15 0.99 11.19
C ALA A 614 -8.44 2.43 11.61
N ALA A 615 -7.79 2.84 12.70
CA ALA A 615 -7.87 4.22 13.19
C ALA A 615 -7.45 5.22 12.10
N PRO A 616 -8.04 6.43 12.06
CA PRO A 616 -7.70 7.46 11.06
C PRO A 616 -6.21 7.80 11.02
N ALA A 617 -5.53 7.81 12.15
CA ALA A 617 -4.09 8.05 12.23
C ALA A 617 -3.28 6.93 11.55
N THR A 618 -3.66 5.67 11.72
CA THR A 618 -3.05 4.50 11.08
C THR A 618 -3.24 4.54 9.56
N LYS A 619 -4.45 4.88 9.11
CA LYS A 619 -4.74 5.11 7.68
C LYS A 619 -3.90 6.25 7.11
N ALA A 620 -3.70 7.34 7.85
CA ALA A 620 -2.95 8.51 7.39
C ALA A 620 -1.46 8.23 7.12
N VAL A 621 -0.85 7.29 7.84
CA VAL A 621 0.56 6.89 7.66
C VAL A 621 0.72 5.69 6.72
N SER A 622 -0.37 5.01 6.39
CA SER A 622 -0.36 3.86 5.47
C SER A 622 -0.24 4.33 4.02
N ARG A 623 0.07 3.42 3.12
CA ARG A 623 0.17 3.67 1.69
C ARG A 623 -0.88 2.92 0.88
N LEU A 624 -1.39 1.86 1.47
CA LEU A 624 -2.53 1.09 0.99
C LEU A 624 -3.55 0.97 2.11
N VAL A 625 -4.83 0.97 1.77
CA VAL A 625 -5.92 0.69 2.70
C VAL A 625 -6.79 -0.42 2.12
N LEU A 626 -6.99 -1.50 2.87
CA LEU A 626 -7.88 -2.61 2.52
C LEU A 626 -9.30 -2.23 2.97
N LEU A 627 -10.08 -1.58 2.12
CA LEU A 627 -11.38 -0.98 2.49
C LEU A 627 -12.40 -1.99 3.05
N ASP A 628 -12.31 -3.25 2.61
CA ASP A 628 -13.16 -4.33 3.11
C ASP A 628 -12.67 -4.98 4.43
N GLY A 629 -11.52 -4.52 4.94
CA GLY A 629 -10.89 -5.07 6.14
C GLY A 629 -10.48 -6.53 6.01
N LYS A 630 -10.32 -7.05 4.78
CA LYS A 630 -10.02 -8.47 4.55
C LYS A 630 -8.56 -8.67 4.14
N PHE A 631 -7.87 -9.52 4.88
CA PHE A 631 -6.50 -9.93 4.55
C PHE A 631 -6.43 -10.68 3.21
N SER A 632 -7.51 -11.36 2.80
CA SER A 632 -7.65 -12.05 1.51
C SER A 632 -7.56 -11.14 0.27
N SER A 633 -7.66 -9.83 0.43
CA SER A 633 -7.45 -8.87 -0.66
C SER A 633 -5.97 -8.64 -1.00
N LEU A 634 -5.04 -8.98 -0.09
CA LEU A 634 -3.61 -8.75 -0.24
C LEU A 634 -2.93 -9.59 -1.35
N PRO A 635 -3.26 -10.90 -1.55
CA PRO A 635 -2.79 -11.66 -2.71
C PRO A 635 -3.07 -11.00 -4.05
N ALA A 636 -4.27 -10.48 -4.24
CA ALA A 636 -4.66 -9.77 -5.47
C ALA A 636 -3.84 -8.48 -5.67
N ALA A 637 -3.55 -7.78 -4.58
CA ALA A 637 -2.69 -6.60 -4.59
C ALA A 637 -1.27 -6.95 -5.05
N LEU A 638 -0.67 -8.01 -4.50
CA LEU A 638 0.66 -8.50 -4.87
C LEU A 638 0.72 -8.89 -6.36
N GLU A 639 -0.29 -9.62 -6.85
CA GLU A 639 -0.40 -10.03 -8.26
C GLU A 639 -0.48 -8.81 -9.18
N GLN A 640 -1.31 -7.82 -8.83
CA GLN A 640 -1.46 -6.59 -9.61
C GLN A 640 -0.15 -5.77 -9.64
N GLY A 641 0.57 -5.68 -8.52
CA GLY A 641 1.88 -5.03 -8.46
C GLY A 641 2.90 -5.70 -9.39
N ARG A 642 2.98 -7.03 -9.37
CA ARG A 642 3.87 -7.83 -10.23
C ARG A 642 3.54 -7.69 -11.70
N GLN A 643 2.25 -7.64 -12.05
CA GLN A 643 1.79 -7.36 -13.42
C GLN A 643 2.32 -6.02 -13.92
N VAL A 644 2.22 -4.97 -13.11
CA VAL A 644 2.70 -3.63 -13.47
C VAL A 644 4.19 -3.63 -13.77
N ILE A 645 5.02 -4.21 -12.89
CA ILE A 645 6.47 -4.25 -13.10
C ILE A 645 6.81 -5.02 -14.37
N THR A 646 6.16 -6.15 -14.61
CA THR A 646 6.39 -6.96 -15.82
C THR A 646 6.02 -6.19 -17.09
N ASN A 647 4.90 -5.46 -17.06
CA ASN A 647 4.47 -4.64 -18.19
C ASN A 647 5.44 -3.48 -18.43
N ILE A 648 5.93 -2.83 -17.36
CA ILE A 648 6.92 -1.75 -17.48
C ILE A 648 8.24 -2.29 -18.04
N GLU A 649 8.68 -3.51 -17.67
CA GLU A 649 9.89 -4.13 -18.23
C GLU A 649 9.74 -4.39 -19.73
N MET A 650 8.58 -4.84 -20.18
CA MET A 650 8.29 -5.01 -21.62
C MET A 650 8.31 -3.68 -22.37
N VAL A 651 7.66 -2.67 -21.82
CA VAL A 651 7.61 -1.32 -22.40
C VAL A 651 9.01 -0.70 -22.44
N ALA A 652 9.81 -0.85 -21.39
CA ALA A 652 11.19 -0.37 -21.35
C ALA A 652 12.06 -1.05 -22.41
N ASN A 653 11.88 -2.34 -22.68
CA ASN A 653 12.60 -3.02 -23.76
C ASN A 653 12.31 -2.39 -25.14
N LEU A 654 11.07 -1.97 -25.40
CA LEU A 654 10.72 -1.31 -26.67
C LEU A 654 11.33 0.10 -26.75
N PHE A 655 11.10 0.93 -25.72
CA PHE A 655 11.58 2.33 -25.71
C PHE A 655 13.10 2.42 -25.72
N LEU A 656 13.81 1.60 -24.94
CA LEU A 656 15.27 1.68 -24.88
C LEU A 656 15.93 1.06 -26.12
N THR A 657 15.30 0.05 -26.77
CA THR A 657 15.78 -0.41 -28.09
C THR A 657 15.65 0.72 -29.11
N LYS A 658 14.50 1.41 -29.16
CA LYS A 658 14.27 2.55 -30.03
C LYS A 658 15.29 3.65 -29.79
N THR A 659 15.46 4.06 -28.55
CA THR A 659 16.40 5.14 -28.20
C THR A 659 17.85 4.76 -28.54
N GLY A 660 18.23 3.51 -28.22
CA GLY A 660 19.56 3.00 -28.51
C GLY A 660 19.88 2.98 -30.01
N PHE A 661 18.98 2.45 -30.84
CA PHE A 661 19.24 2.47 -32.28
C PHE A 661 19.17 3.88 -32.87
N ALA A 662 18.30 4.77 -32.38
CA ALA A 662 18.22 6.14 -32.87
C ALA A 662 19.51 6.92 -32.60
N ILE A 663 20.08 6.78 -31.39
CA ILE A 663 21.37 7.39 -31.03
C ILE A 663 22.50 6.85 -31.93
N LEU A 664 22.62 5.52 -32.02
CA LEU A 664 23.66 4.90 -32.85
C LEU A 664 23.50 5.27 -34.33
N LEU A 665 22.26 5.29 -34.85
CA LEU A 665 21.95 5.65 -36.22
C LEU A 665 22.38 7.09 -36.50
N GLY A 666 21.96 8.05 -35.65
CA GLY A 666 22.30 9.45 -35.81
C GLY A 666 23.83 9.69 -35.80
N VAL A 667 24.55 9.06 -34.86
CA VAL A 667 26.01 9.18 -34.77
C VAL A 667 26.72 8.52 -35.96
N LEU A 668 26.39 7.28 -36.32
CA LEU A 668 27.06 6.53 -37.37
C LEU A 668 26.78 7.13 -38.77
N PHE A 669 25.52 7.53 -39.03
CA PHE A 669 25.19 8.21 -40.28
C PHE A 669 25.95 9.52 -40.42
N SER A 670 26.09 10.28 -39.33
CA SER A 670 26.88 11.50 -39.32
C SER A 670 28.40 11.25 -39.55
N LEU A 671 28.95 10.21 -38.90
CA LEU A 671 30.36 9.85 -39.06
C LEU A 671 30.68 9.34 -40.50
N PHE A 672 29.76 8.64 -41.15
CA PHE A 672 29.92 8.14 -42.51
C PHE A 672 29.49 9.19 -43.58
N GLY A 673 29.14 10.41 -43.20
CA GLY A 673 28.66 11.42 -44.13
C GLY A 673 27.39 11.01 -44.89
N LEU A 674 26.49 10.31 -44.21
CA LEU A 674 25.22 9.84 -44.75
C LEU A 674 24.09 10.77 -44.29
N THR A 675 23.16 11.12 -45.19
CA THR A 675 21.93 11.82 -44.80
C THR A 675 21.07 10.92 -43.96
N PHE A 676 20.49 11.46 -42.89
CA PHE A 676 19.61 10.68 -41.99
C PHE A 676 18.44 10.04 -42.77
N PRO A 677 18.16 8.71 -42.63
CA PRO A 677 17.35 7.96 -43.57
C PRO A 677 15.85 8.09 -43.34
N PHE A 678 15.38 9.10 -42.60
CA PHE A 678 13.97 9.33 -42.32
C PHE A 678 13.63 10.81 -42.26
N LEU A 679 12.46 11.17 -42.77
CA LEU A 679 11.80 12.42 -42.44
C LEU A 679 11.15 12.33 -41.06
N PRO A 680 10.95 13.46 -40.33
CA PRO A 680 10.31 13.45 -39.01
C PRO A 680 8.96 12.75 -38.97
N ARG A 681 8.09 12.94 -39.98
CA ARG A 681 6.78 12.31 -40.11
C ARG A 681 6.87 10.80 -40.32
N GLN A 682 7.84 10.32 -41.13
CA GLN A 682 8.08 8.89 -41.37
C GLN A 682 8.52 8.20 -40.09
N TYR A 683 9.49 8.80 -39.37
CA TYR A 683 9.97 8.25 -38.12
C TYR A 683 8.88 8.26 -37.03
N SER A 684 8.09 9.34 -36.92
CA SER A 684 6.99 9.42 -35.95
C SER A 684 5.93 8.35 -36.18
N THR A 685 5.61 8.03 -37.45
CA THR A 685 4.68 6.95 -37.79
C THR A 685 5.27 5.59 -37.45
N ALA A 686 6.54 5.33 -37.78
CA ALA A 686 7.24 4.10 -37.36
C ALA A 686 7.25 3.96 -35.85
N ASP A 687 7.58 5.04 -35.11
CA ASP A 687 7.59 5.06 -33.64
C ASP A 687 6.22 4.77 -33.03
N PHE A 688 5.16 5.36 -33.58
CA PHE A 688 3.79 5.07 -33.17
C PHE A 688 3.43 3.59 -33.34
N LEU A 689 3.79 2.99 -34.49
CA LEU A 689 3.53 1.59 -34.81
C LEU A 689 4.30 0.63 -33.88
N ILE A 690 5.62 0.83 -33.73
CA ILE A 690 6.49 -0.14 -33.06
C ILE A 690 6.61 0.08 -31.56
N VAL A 691 6.36 1.31 -31.08
CA VAL A 691 6.51 1.66 -29.64
C VAL A 691 5.23 2.28 -29.06
N GLY A 692 4.67 3.33 -29.66
CA GLY A 692 3.61 4.12 -29.08
C GLY A 692 2.33 3.33 -28.76
N ALA A 693 1.59 2.93 -29.82
CA ALA A 693 0.33 2.18 -29.68
C ALA A 693 0.53 0.82 -29.01
N SER A 694 1.63 0.14 -29.33
CA SER A 694 1.96 -1.17 -28.79
C SER A 694 2.28 -1.13 -27.29
N SER A 695 3.04 -0.14 -26.82
CA SER A 695 3.34 0.02 -25.40
C SER A 695 2.10 0.34 -24.58
N PHE A 696 1.22 1.21 -25.10
CA PHE A 696 -0.06 1.51 -24.47
C PHE A 696 -0.91 0.24 -24.30
N ALA A 697 -1.06 -0.55 -25.38
CA ALA A 697 -1.84 -1.78 -25.34
C ALA A 697 -1.22 -2.83 -24.38
N LEU A 698 0.11 -3.00 -24.41
CA LEU A 698 0.81 -3.95 -23.53
C LEU A 698 0.71 -3.56 -22.05
N THR A 699 0.65 -2.25 -21.73
CA THR A 699 0.49 -1.78 -20.34
C THR A 699 -0.83 -2.23 -19.73
N LEU A 700 -1.88 -2.39 -20.52
CA LEU A 700 -3.23 -2.76 -20.06
C LEU A 700 -3.47 -4.28 -20.06
N LEU A 701 -2.62 -5.07 -20.71
CA LEU A 701 -2.81 -6.52 -20.82
C LEU A 701 -2.28 -7.27 -19.59
N PRO A 702 -2.99 -8.31 -19.09
CA PRO A 702 -2.55 -9.11 -17.96
C PRO A 702 -1.26 -9.88 -18.29
N ASN A 703 -0.26 -9.75 -17.41
CA ASN A 703 1.00 -10.46 -17.50
C ASN A 703 1.74 -10.38 -16.16
N SER A 704 1.50 -11.32 -15.25
CA SER A 704 2.15 -11.36 -13.94
C SER A 704 3.31 -12.35 -13.95
N ARG A 705 4.47 -11.91 -13.45
CA ARG A 705 5.66 -12.74 -13.18
C ARG A 705 6.21 -12.40 -11.80
N ARG A 706 6.90 -13.30 -11.16
CA ARG A 706 7.60 -13.03 -9.91
C ARG A 706 8.60 -11.87 -10.13
N TYR A 707 8.65 -10.95 -9.16
CA TYR A 707 9.66 -9.89 -9.19
C TYR A 707 11.05 -10.49 -8.89
N VAL A 708 12.05 -10.03 -9.66
CA VAL A 708 13.45 -10.36 -9.43
C VAL A 708 14.28 -9.08 -9.57
N PRO A 709 15.21 -8.77 -8.67
CA PRO A 709 16.07 -7.59 -8.75
C PRO A 709 16.88 -7.53 -10.04
N GLY A 710 17.40 -6.35 -10.41
CA GLY A 710 18.28 -6.18 -11.58
C GLY A 710 17.58 -5.87 -12.90
N PHE A 711 16.41 -5.18 -12.83
CA PHE A 711 15.63 -4.69 -13.97
C PHE A 711 16.49 -4.06 -15.07
N LEU A 712 17.33 -3.08 -14.76
CA LEU A 712 18.13 -2.35 -15.76
C LEU A 712 19.10 -3.26 -16.51
N ARG A 713 19.75 -4.20 -15.81
CA ARG A 713 20.69 -5.16 -16.40
C ARG A 713 19.97 -6.10 -17.38
N ARG A 714 18.77 -6.56 -17.04
CA ARG A 714 17.95 -7.40 -17.93
C ARG A 714 17.54 -6.66 -19.19
N VAL A 715 17.07 -5.42 -19.03
CA VAL A 715 16.65 -4.58 -20.15
C VAL A 715 17.83 -4.26 -21.06
N LEU A 716 18.98 -3.83 -20.54
CA LEU A 716 20.16 -3.49 -21.35
C LEU A 716 20.74 -4.72 -22.09
N ASN A 717 20.74 -5.91 -21.47
CA ASN A 717 21.20 -7.13 -22.12
C ASN A 717 20.37 -7.52 -23.35
N TYR A 718 19.09 -7.10 -23.39
CA TYR A 718 18.19 -7.29 -24.52
C TYR A 718 18.31 -6.15 -25.53
N THR A 719 18.28 -4.90 -25.08
CA THR A 719 18.12 -3.72 -25.94
C THR A 719 19.36 -3.33 -26.70
N VAL A 720 20.57 -3.43 -26.08
CA VAL A 720 21.82 -3.01 -26.73
C VAL A 720 22.13 -3.83 -27.99
N PRO A 721 22.10 -5.17 -27.98
CA PRO A 721 22.31 -5.95 -29.21
C PRO A 721 21.24 -5.69 -30.26
N ASN A 722 19.96 -5.55 -29.86
CA ASN A 722 18.89 -5.25 -30.82
C ASN A 722 19.09 -3.89 -31.49
N SER A 723 19.55 -2.88 -30.74
CA SER A 723 19.89 -1.56 -31.29
C SER A 723 21.00 -1.64 -32.35
N ILE A 724 22.02 -2.43 -32.08
CA ILE A 724 23.14 -2.65 -33.02
C ILE A 724 22.64 -3.37 -34.29
N ILE A 725 21.80 -4.40 -34.15
CA ILE A 725 21.22 -5.14 -35.28
C ILE A 725 20.41 -4.21 -36.19
N VAL A 726 19.54 -3.38 -35.59
CA VAL A 726 18.70 -2.44 -36.36
C VAL A 726 19.56 -1.48 -37.16
N VAL A 727 20.58 -0.89 -36.54
CA VAL A 727 21.47 0.09 -37.21
C VAL A 727 22.31 -0.57 -38.31
N ALA A 728 22.84 -1.77 -38.05
CA ALA A 728 23.59 -2.52 -39.05
C ALA A 728 22.76 -2.79 -40.31
N MET A 729 21.49 -3.18 -40.14
CA MET A 729 20.60 -3.44 -41.29
C MET A 729 20.24 -2.18 -42.05
N LEU A 730 19.98 -1.06 -41.36
CA LEU A 730 19.70 0.22 -42.00
C LEU A 730 20.93 0.79 -42.75
N LEU A 731 22.13 0.64 -42.19
CA LEU A 731 23.38 0.97 -42.89
C LEU A 731 23.58 0.08 -44.12
N ALA A 732 23.31 -1.22 -44.03
CA ALA A 732 23.41 -2.15 -45.14
C ALA A 732 22.48 -1.74 -46.32
N VAL A 733 21.21 -1.39 -46.02
CA VAL A 733 20.27 -0.87 -47.02
C VAL A 733 20.79 0.39 -47.69
N THR A 734 21.31 1.35 -46.87
CA THR A 734 21.80 2.64 -47.39
C THR A 734 23.07 2.49 -48.23
N PHE A 735 24.04 1.68 -47.81
CA PHE A 735 25.28 1.44 -48.56
C PHE A 735 24.98 0.65 -49.86
N THR A 736 24.07 -0.33 -49.81
CA THR A 736 23.66 -1.06 -51.01
C THR A 736 22.96 -0.16 -52.00
N ALA A 737 22.07 0.73 -51.53
CA ALA A 737 21.39 1.70 -52.41
C ALA A 737 22.41 2.65 -53.10
N ARG A 738 23.40 3.15 -52.37
CA ARG A 738 24.47 3.96 -52.94
C ARG A 738 25.34 3.19 -53.92
N GLY A 739 25.68 1.93 -53.59
CA GLY A 739 26.42 1.04 -54.48
C GLY A 739 25.68 0.74 -55.77
N MET A 740 24.34 0.79 -55.78
CA MET A 740 23.49 0.64 -56.96
C MET A 740 23.29 1.97 -57.74
N GLY A 741 23.91 3.07 -57.31
CA GLY A 741 23.74 4.37 -57.94
C GLY A 741 22.37 5.02 -57.74
N VAL A 742 21.66 4.66 -56.64
CA VAL A 742 20.36 5.29 -56.31
C VAL A 742 20.61 6.69 -55.72
N GLU A 743 20.29 7.72 -56.49
CA GLU A 743 20.48 9.14 -56.13
C GLU A 743 19.25 9.72 -55.41
N ASP A 744 18.04 9.22 -55.70
CA ASP A 744 16.82 9.72 -55.05
C ASP A 744 16.74 9.25 -53.57
N ILE A 745 17.00 10.20 -52.66
CA ILE A 745 16.97 9.99 -51.21
C ILE A 745 15.62 9.41 -50.73
N ARG A 746 14.48 9.71 -51.42
CA ARG A 746 13.16 9.26 -51.04
C ARG A 746 13.01 7.73 -51.21
N GLN A 747 13.71 7.15 -52.20
CA GLN A 747 13.74 5.68 -52.34
C GLN A 747 14.46 5.01 -51.16
N ILE A 748 15.61 5.60 -50.74
CA ILE A 748 16.36 5.12 -49.58
C ILE A 748 15.53 5.28 -48.28
N GLN A 749 14.81 6.38 -48.16
CA GLN A 749 13.92 6.63 -46.99
C GLN A 749 12.77 5.64 -46.96
N THR A 750 12.11 5.35 -48.08
CA THR A 750 11.02 4.38 -48.20
C THR A 750 11.52 2.97 -47.88
N ALA A 751 12.66 2.55 -48.44
CA ALA A 751 13.29 1.26 -48.19
C ALA A 751 13.68 1.08 -46.73
N SER A 752 14.28 2.14 -46.12
CA SER A 752 14.66 2.16 -44.71
C SER A 752 13.42 2.08 -43.78
N PHE A 753 12.32 2.76 -44.13
CA PHE A 753 11.07 2.70 -43.38
C PHE A 753 10.51 1.28 -43.35
N ILE A 754 10.45 0.60 -44.49
CA ILE A 754 9.99 -0.79 -44.58
C ILE A 754 10.85 -1.70 -43.72
N THR A 755 12.19 -1.60 -43.84
CA THR A 755 13.16 -2.37 -43.04
C THR A 755 12.97 -2.16 -41.56
N LEU A 756 12.86 -0.87 -41.12
CA LEU A 756 12.69 -0.52 -39.70
C LEU A 756 11.40 -1.06 -39.12
N VAL A 757 10.26 -0.87 -39.82
CA VAL A 757 8.97 -1.31 -39.29
C VAL A 757 8.90 -2.84 -39.23
N MET A 758 9.44 -3.56 -40.23
CA MET A 758 9.52 -5.04 -40.18
C MET A 758 10.29 -5.52 -38.96
N MET A 759 11.50 -4.99 -38.68
CA MET A 759 12.29 -5.34 -37.51
C MET A 759 11.62 -4.91 -36.20
N GLY A 760 11.00 -3.70 -36.18
CA GLY A 760 10.30 -3.17 -35.02
C GLY A 760 9.08 -4.00 -34.62
N LEU A 761 8.24 -4.39 -35.58
CA LEU A 761 7.11 -5.29 -35.33
C LEU A 761 7.57 -6.68 -34.87
N TRP A 762 8.69 -7.19 -35.41
CA TRP A 762 9.25 -8.47 -34.93
C TRP A 762 9.78 -8.34 -33.50
N ASN A 763 10.48 -7.24 -33.18
CA ASN A 763 10.92 -6.94 -31.81
C ASN A 763 9.73 -6.87 -30.84
N LEU A 764 8.64 -6.20 -31.25
CA LEU A 764 7.40 -6.19 -30.49
C LEU A 764 6.85 -7.61 -30.30
N ALA A 765 6.83 -8.44 -31.36
CA ALA A 765 6.41 -9.83 -31.27
C ALA A 765 7.25 -10.65 -30.29
N ALA A 766 8.57 -10.46 -30.29
CA ALA A 766 9.48 -11.16 -29.38
C ALA A 766 9.26 -10.77 -27.91
N VAL A 767 8.95 -9.51 -27.63
CA VAL A 767 8.68 -8.97 -26.28
C VAL A 767 7.27 -9.35 -25.80
N ALA A 768 6.26 -9.35 -26.68
CA ALA A 768 4.87 -9.55 -26.33
C ALA A 768 4.45 -11.02 -26.10
N ARG A 769 5.34 -11.97 -26.23
CA ARG A 769 5.04 -13.41 -25.96
C ARG A 769 4.78 -13.68 -24.47
N PRO A 770 3.85 -14.63 -24.14
CA PRO A 770 3.05 -15.49 -25.04
C PRO A 770 1.87 -14.73 -25.70
N PHE A 771 1.48 -15.19 -26.90
CA PHE A 771 0.36 -14.58 -27.62
C PHE A 771 -0.99 -15.03 -27.05
N ASN A 772 -1.89 -14.06 -26.89
CA ASN A 772 -3.32 -14.28 -26.66
C ASN A 772 -4.15 -13.57 -27.75
N ARG A 773 -5.47 -13.76 -27.76
CA ARG A 773 -6.36 -13.17 -28.78
C ARG A 773 -6.21 -11.65 -28.90
N ALA A 774 -6.08 -10.93 -27.75
CA ALA A 774 -5.92 -9.48 -27.75
C ALA A 774 -4.59 -9.05 -28.40
N ARG A 775 -3.49 -9.77 -28.12
CA ARG A 775 -2.17 -9.49 -28.71
C ARG A 775 -2.16 -9.78 -30.22
N VAL A 776 -2.81 -10.84 -30.65
CA VAL A 776 -2.95 -11.15 -32.09
C VAL A 776 -3.75 -10.06 -32.81
N LEU A 777 -4.87 -9.59 -32.24
CA LEU A 777 -5.65 -8.47 -32.78
C LEU A 777 -4.81 -7.18 -32.84
N LEU A 778 -4.03 -6.88 -31.81
CA LEU A 778 -3.13 -5.74 -31.82
C LEU A 778 -2.13 -5.82 -32.99
N PHE A 779 -1.48 -6.96 -33.19
CA PHE A 779 -0.57 -7.17 -34.31
C PHE A 779 -1.26 -7.02 -35.67
N GLY A 780 -2.46 -7.58 -35.81
CA GLY A 780 -3.26 -7.44 -37.05
C GLY A 780 -3.58 -5.96 -37.35
N ALA A 781 -3.97 -5.20 -36.34
CA ALA A 781 -4.24 -3.77 -36.49
C ALA A 781 -2.98 -2.97 -36.87
N LEU A 782 -1.83 -3.24 -36.23
CA LEU A 782 -0.57 -2.57 -36.54
C LEU A 782 -0.08 -2.90 -37.96
N LEU A 783 -0.22 -4.15 -38.41
CA LEU A 783 0.07 -4.54 -39.77
C LEU A 783 -0.87 -3.86 -40.79
N ALA A 784 -2.15 -3.74 -40.48
CA ALA A 784 -3.11 -3.03 -41.31
C ALA A 784 -2.73 -1.55 -41.48
N VAL A 785 -2.32 -0.87 -40.39
CA VAL A 785 -1.83 0.53 -40.42
C VAL A 785 -0.53 0.64 -41.21
N PHE A 786 0.40 -0.32 -41.08
CA PHE A 786 1.64 -0.35 -41.86
C PHE A 786 1.38 -0.45 -43.37
N PHE A 787 0.52 -1.37 -43.77
CA PHE A 787 0.14 -1.52 -45.17
C PHE A 787 -0.66 -0.30 -45.67
N ALA A 788 -1.54 0.26 -44.85
CA ALA A 788 -2.26 1.48 -45.21
C ALA A 788 -1.27 2.64 -45.48
N ALA A 789 -0.24 2.80 -44.68
CA ALA A 789 0.78 3.84 -44.86
C ALA A 789 1.53 3.70 -46.21
N LEU A 790 1.70 2.46 -46.71
CA LEU A 790 2.44 2.18 -47.95
C LEU A 790 1.57 2.18 -49.20
N PHE A 791 0.25 1.93 -49.07
CA PHE A 791 -0.63 1.70 -50.24
C PHE A 791 -1.79 2.68 -50.34
N VAL A 792 -2.19 3.37 -49.30
CA VAL A 792 -3.26 4.38 -49.37
C VAL A 792 -2.69 5.68 -49.93
N PRO A 793 -3.16 6.19 -51.09
CA PRO A 793 -2.53 7.29 -51.83
C PRO A 793 -2.30 8.55 -50.97
N ILE A 794 -3.28 8.97 -50.18
CA ILE A 794 -3.17 10.14 -49.33
C ILE A 794 -2.08 9.97 -48.25
N LEU A 795 -1.87 8.76 -47.71
CA LEU A 795 -0.82 8.46 -46.74
C LEU A 795 0.55 8.36 -47.38
N VAL A 796 0.62 7.79 -48.62
CA VAL A 796 1.86 7.72 -49.40
C VAL A 796 2.35 9.12 -49.73
N GLU A 797 1.46 10.00 -50.16
CA GLU A 797 1.77 11.41 -50.46
C GLU A 797 2.19 12.17 -49.15
N TYR A 798 1.43 11.98 -48.08
CA TYR A 798 1.75 12.59 -46.77
C TYR A 798 3.15 12.21 -46.33
N HIS A 799 3.56 10.93 -46.41
CA HIS A 799 4.88 10.47 -45.99
C HIS A 799 5.96 10.70 -47.05
N GLN A 800 5.62 11.16 -48.26
CA GLN A 800 6.50 11.26 -49.41
C GLN A 800 7.17 9.94 -49.78
N PHE A 801 6.42 8.82 -49.61
CA PHE A 801 6.88 7.53 -50.10
C PHE A 801 6.84 7.46 -51.62
N VAL A 802 7.81 6.74 -52.19
CA VAL A 802 7.92 6.53 -53.61
C VAL A 802 8.03 5.05 -53.92
N THR A 803 7.71 4.67 -55.15
CA THR A 803 7.92 3.33 -55.61
C THR A 803 9.41 3.00 -55.61
N VAL A 804 9.80 2.03 -54.81
CA VAL A 804 11.18 1.59 -54.60
C VAL A 804 11.59 0.71 -55.77
N LEU A 805 12.78 0.90 -56.35
CA LEU A 805 13.36 0.04 -57.34
C LEU A 805 13.34 -1.43 -56.88
N PRO A 806 12.99 -2.44 -57.78
CA PRO A 806 12.82 -3.83 -57.36
C PRO A 806 14.01 -4.40 -56.55
N HIS A 807 15.25 -4.13 -57.00
CA HIS A 807 16.43 -4.65 -56.32
C HIS A 807 16.62 -4.00 -54.92
N LEU A 808 16.34 -2.69 -54.76
CA LEU A 808 16.39 -2.01 -53.47
C LEU A 808 15.24 -2.48 -52.56
N LEU A 809 14.06 -2.77 -53.11
CA LEU A 809 12.95 -3.35 -52.38
C LEU A 809 13.32 -4.76 -51.84
N TRP A 810 13.91 -5.60 -52.67
CA TRP A 810 14.38 -6.92 -52.21
C TRP A 810 15.48 -6.81 -51.19
N THR A 811 16.37 -5.81 -51.28
CA THR A 811 17.38 -5.50 -50.25
C THR A 811 16.73 -5.09 -48.95
N ALA A 812 15.71 -4.21 -48.99
CA ALA A 812 15.00 -3.76 -47.80
C ALA A 812 14.25 -4.92 -47.10
N LEU A 813 13.55 -5.74 -47.85
CA LEU A 813 12.84 -6.91 -47.34
C LEU A 813 13.81 -7.96 -46.79
N GLY A 814 14.92 -8.23 -47.51
CA GLY A 814 15.95 -9.16 -47.06
C GLY A 814 16.66 -8.67 -45.76
N ALA A 815 17.03 -7.39 -45.70
CA ALA A 815 17.61 -6.78 -44.48
C ALA A 815 16.61 -6.81 -43.33
N GLY A 816 15.33 -6.50 -43.58
CA GLY A 816 14.27 -6.58 -42.60
C GLY A 816 14.07 -8.00 -42.05
N ALA A 817 14.03 -9.00 -42.94
CA ALA A 817 13.91 -10.41 -42.56
C ALA A 817 15.14 -10.93 -41.80
N LEU A 818 16.36 -10.59 -42.26
CA LEU A 818 17.61 -10.94 -41.55
C LEU A 818 17.68 -10.29 -40.18
N GLY A 819 17.32 -9.00 -40.09
CA GLY A 819 17.28 -8.27 -38.82
C GLY A 819 16.28 -8.88 -37.87
N ALA A 820 15.08 -9.23 -38.34
CA ALA A 820 14.06 -9.95 -37.55
C ALA A 820 14.59 -11.29 -37.02
N ALA A 821 15.27 -12.08 -37.87
CA ALA A 821 15.89 -13.34 -37.45
C ALA A 821 16.96 -13.15 -36.38
N LEU A 822 17.84 -12.14 -36.54
CA LEU A 822 18.87 -11.83 -35.55
C LEU A 822 18.28 -11.34 -34.22
N ILE A 823 17.20 -10.54 -34.25
CA ILE A 823 16.43 -10.15 -33.07
C ILE A 823 15.85 -11.38 -32.36
N GLU A 824 15.32 -12.36 -33.10
CA GLU A 824 14.82 -13.61 -32.53
C GLU A 824 15.94 -14.42 -31.86
N VAL A 825 17.11 -14.51 -32.53
CA VAL A 825 18.31 -15.15 -31.93
C VAL A 825 18.72 -14.45 -30.62
N ASN A 826 18.75 -13.11 -30.62
CA ASN A 826 19.03 -12.35 -29.41
C ASN A 826 17.97 -12.58 -28.32
N ALA A 827 16.69 -12.63 -28.69
CA ALA A 827 15.61 -12.93 -27.75
C ALA A 827 15.77 -14.32 -27.12
N HIS A 828 16.15 -15.32 -27.91
CA HIS A 828 16.48 -16.67 -27.42
C HIS A 828 17.70 -16.67 -26.51
N ARG A 829 18.78 -15.97 -26.90
CA ARG A 829 19.98 -15.82 -26.08
C ARG A 829 19.63 -15.15 -24.74
N ASN A 830 18.85 -14.09 -24.77
CA ASN A 830 18.45 -13.36 -23.57
C ASN A 830 17.58 -14.23 -22.64
N ARG A 831 16.64 -15.01 -23.18
CA ARG A 831 15.84 -15.96 -22.39
C ARG A 831 16.73 -17.01 -21.71
N ARG A 832 17.71 -17.60 -22.43
CA ARG A 832 18.67 -18.55 -21.85
C ARG A 832 19.53 -17.90 -20.77
N TRP A 833 19.95 -16.65 -21.00
CA TRP A 833 20.70 -15.88 -20.01
C TRP A 833 19.86 -15.57 -18.78
N GLN A 834 18.58 -15.20 -18.96
CA GLN A 834 17.67 -14.98 -17.83
C GLN A 834 17.44 -16.26 -17.03
N LYS A 835 17.21 -17.40 -17.66
CA LYS A 835 17.07 -18.70 -16.99
C LYS A 835 18.29 -19.07 -16.14
N ARG A 836 19.49 -18.76 -16.61
CA ARG A 836 20.74 -19.03 -15.88
C ARG A 836 20.95 -18.12 -14.67
N ASN A 837 20.65 -16.82 -14.82
CA ASN A 837 20.99 -15.81 -13.81
C ASN A 837 19.82 -15.46 -12.89
N TYR A 838 18.60 -15.79 -13.30
CA TYR A 838 17.34 -15.47 -12.61
C TYR A 838 16.35 -16.65 -12.73
N PRO A 839 16.66 -17.82 -12.18
CA PRO A 839 15.80 -19.02 -12.29
C PRO A 839 14.39 -18.79 -11.70
N GLU A 840 14.28 -17.88 -10.75
CA GLU A 840 13.04 -17.50 -10.07
C GLU A 840 11.98 -16.87 -11.00
N LEU A 841 12.38 -16.37 -12.18
CA LEU A 841 11.46 -15.84 -13.19
C LEU A 841 10.58 -16.92 -13.87
N GLU A 842 10.96 -18.19 -13.75
CA GLU A 842 10.26 -19.32 -14.37
C GLU A 842 9.14 -19.92 -13.53
N VAL A 843 9.04 -19.56 -12.26
CA VAL A 843 7.94 -19.98 -11.40
C VAL A 843 6.64 -19.41 -12.00
N ALA A 844 5.77 -20.30 -12.49
CA ALA A 844 4.50 -19.92 -13.09
C ALA A 844 3.70 -19.03 -12.13
N PRO A 845 3.05 -17.96 -12.61
CA PRO A 845 2.17 -17.16 -11.78
C PRO A 845 1.03 -18.05 -11.29
N LEU A 846 0.94 -18.26 -10.00
CA LEU A 846 -0.20 -18.89 -9.37
C LEU A 846 -1.32 -17.84 -9.32
N ASN A 847 -2.32 -17.98 -10.17
CA ASN A 847 -3.52 -17.17 -10.07
C ASN A 847 -4.24 -17.57 -8.78
N PHE A 848 -4.34 -16.67 -7.83
CA PHE A 848 -5.13 -16.87 -6.60
C PHE A 848 -6.63 -16.99 -6.93
N PHE A 849 -7.06 -16.28 -7.96
CA PHE A 849 -8.41 -16.40 -8.51
C PHE A 849 -8.35 -17.16 -9.86
N PRO A 850 -9.01 -18.32 -9.97
CA PRO A 850 -9.15 -18.98 -11.25
C PRO A 850 -9.82 -18.01 -12.24
N ALA A 851 -9.28 -17.92 -13.43
CA ALA A 851 -9.86 -17.09 -14.49
C ALA A 851 -11.33 -17.51 -14.72
N LYS A 852 -12.27 -16.62 -14.37
CA LYS A 852 -13.68 -16.81 -14.74
C LYS A 852 -13.85 -16.65 -16.23
#